data_a3d2a8061bae9d46a4113b413789f949
#
_entry.id   a3d2a8061bae9d46a4113b413789f949
#
_cell.length_a   1.000
_cell.length_b   1.000
_cell.length_c   1.000
_cell.angle_alpha   90.00
_cell.angle_beta   90.00
_cell.angle_gamma   90.00
#
_symmetry.space_group_name_H-M   'P 1'
#
loop_
_entity.id
_entity.type
_entity.pdbx_description
1 polymer ?
#
loop_
_entity_poly.entity_id
_entity_poly.type
_entity_poly.pdbx_seq_one_letter_code
_entity_poly.pdbx_strand_id
1 'polypeptide(L)'
;MSITDDVRGGRPSGPPQEGPPPQRDGGYDKTPPQDVAAEQSVLGGMLLSKDAIADVIEILKTGDFYRPIHATVFDAVLDLYGRGEPADAVTVAASLADSGDLMRIGGAPYLQTLMASVPTAANAGYYARIVAERAVLRRLVEAGTRIVQLGYGSANGGGRDVDDVVDLAQQAIYDVTEKRVSEDFAILADMLQPTLDEIEAVGAQGGVMTGVPTGFTDLDRLLNGLHPGQLIIVAGRPGLGKSTASMDFARNAAIRHNCASAIFSLEMSKVEIVMRLLSAEARVPLHVLRSGQLSDDDWTKLARRMGEISEAPLFVDDTPNMNLMEIRAKARRLKQRHDLKMIVVDYLQLMSSPKRTESRQQEVAELSRGLKLLAKEVECPVIAVSQLNRGPEQRTDKRPQLSDLRESGCLTEDTKVIRADTNAEVTLGELLRSGARDIPVWALDERLKFTPRTMTHVFPSGRRETFRLRLASGKELEATANHPFLTFDGWRSLGDLAVGTRIGVARHVPAPTTVAPSWPDDEVVMLAHLIGDGSFVARQPIRYASVDEDNLAAVTDAGRHFGITAVRDDYPEAGVTTLRLTAPFRLARGRRNPIAAWLAGLGLFGLRSHEKFVPTALMGLEKKQIRLFLHHLWATDGSVTMTHAGTGGRIYYASTSRQLIDDVSRLLLRFGISTRIRRVPVKTGRPQYTLDISGRDDQLRFLREIGVHGARAVNCALLLASLEGQVGNPNVDTIPTEVWSRVRDVLTDRGMTHRQFAAAMNSQFSGGAMWKHASSRQRLARVAEVLGDADMELHATNDIFWDRIVAIEPLGMRDVFDATVLGTHNFIANGIATHNSIEQDADVVILLHRDDYYDKESPRAGEADFIVAKHRNGPTDTVTVAAQLHLSRFVDMAI
;
A
#
# COMPACT_ATOMS: atom_id res chain seq x y z
N MET A 1 -59.70 -68.95 -36.79
CA MET A 1 -60.30 -69.82 -35.80
C MET A 1 -60.09 -69.15 -34.49
N SER A 2 -61.12 -68.54 -34.09
CA SER A 2 -62.14 -68.83 -33.13
C SER A 2 -61.77 -68.22 -31.74
N ILE A 3 -62.35 -67.06 -31.34
CA ILE A 3 -63.64 -67.04 -30.59
C ILE A 3 -63.39 -67.36 -29.16
N THR A 4 -63.73 -66.67 -28.15
CA THR A 4 -64.82 -65.86 -27.61
C THR A 4 -64.43 -65.32 -26.22
N ASP A 5 -64.84 -64.06 -25.86
CA ASP A 5 -65.94 -63.65 -24.92
C ASP A 5 -65.78 -64.22 -23.50
N ASP A 6 -65.85 -63.36 -22.47
CA ASP A 6 -66.97 -62.73 -21.87
C ASP A 6 -66.53 -61.88 -20.59
N VAL A 7 -66.81 -60.68 -20.48
CA VAL A 7 -67.81 -59.83 -19.79
C VAL A 7 -67.99 -60.09 -18.28
N ARG A 8 -68.01 -58.95 -17.55
CA ARG A 8 -68.62 -58.54 -16.26
C ARG A 8 -67.68 -58.54 -15.06
N GLY A 9 -67.61 -57.50 -14.33
CA GLY A 9 -68.41 -56.35 -13.98
C GLY A 9 -67.87 -55.63 -12.80
N GLY A 10 -67.96 -54.37 -12.83
CA GLY A 10 -68.50 -53.49 -11.86
C GLY A 10 -67.76 -53.01 -10.60
N ARG A 11 -67.25 -51.79 -10.64
CA ARG A 11 -67.28 -50.69 -9.61
C ARG A 11 -66.66 -50.90 -8.22
N PRO A 12 -66.22 -49.80 -7.55
CA PRO A 12 -66.07 -48.40 -7.99
C PRO A 12 -64.71 -47.75 -7.63
N SER A 13 -64.51 -46.59 -8.21
CA SER A 13 -63.48 -45.57 -8.04
C SER A 13 -63.21 -45.14 -6.59
N GLY A 14 -61.96 -45.24 -6.15
CA GLY A 14 -61.34 -44.39 -5.14
C GLY A 14 -60.60 -43.20 -5.71
N PRO A 15 -60.47 -42.08 -5.01
CA PRO A 15 -59.79 -40.87 -5.56
C PRO A 15 -58.32 -41.12 -5.85
N PRO A 16 -57.70 -40.44 -6.82
CA PRO A 16 -56.32 -40.58 -7.10
C PRO A 16 -55.47 -40.16 -5.90
N GLN A 17 -54.61 -41.03 -5.41
CA GLN A 17 -53.57 -40.68 -4.46
C GLN A 17 -52.66 -39.67 -5.17
N GLU A 18 -52.65 -38.43 -4.64
CA GLU A 18 -51.60 -37.45 -4.95
C GLU A 18 -50.24 -38.10 -4.61
N GLY A 19 -49.42 -38.32 -5.63
CA GLY A 19 -48.02 -38.64 -5.44
C GLY A 19 -47.35 -37.55 -4.61
N PRO A 20 -46.29 -37.89 -3.82
CA PRO A 20 -45.56 -36.89 -3.07
C PRO A 20 -45.12 -35.75 -4.03
N PRO A 21 -45.23 -34.47 -3.55
CA PRO A 21 -44.79 -33.35 -4.37
C PRO A 21 -43.36 -33.55 -4.78
N PRO A 22 -42.95 -33.15 -6.02
CA PRO A 22 -41.60 -33.31 -6.45
C PRO A 22 -40.69 -32.58 -5.44
N GLN A 23 -39.77 -33.33 -4.82
CA GLN A 23 -38.69 -32.72 -4.04
C GLN A 23 -38.03 -31.72 -5.00
N ARG A 24 -38.23 -30.45 -4.71
CA ARG A 24 -37.37 -29.41 -5.28
C ARG A 24 -35.97 -29.71 -4.77
N ASP A 25 -35.18 -30.35 -5.62
CA ASP A 25 -33.73 -30.33 -5.48
C ASP A 25 -33.32 -28.87 -5.50
N GLY A 26 -33.20 -28.30 -4.31
CA GLY A 26 -32.63 -26.99 -4.07
C GLY A 26 -31.12 -27.04 -4.22
N GLY A 27 -30.64 -27.57 -5.32
CA GLY A 27 -29.30 -27.31 -5.77
C GLY A 27 -29.22 -25.87 -6.23
N TYR A 28 -28.88 -24.96 -5.33
CA TYR A 28 -28.43 -23.64 -5.73
C TYR A 28 -27.24 -23.86 -6.67
N ASP A 29 -27.44 -23.52 -7.94
CA ASP A 29 -26.35 -23.37 -8.91
C ASP A 29 -25.44 -22.30 -8.34
N LYS A 30 -24.29 -22.71 -7.75
CA LYS A 30 -23.43 -21.87 -6.89
C LYS A 30 -22.53 -20.92 -7.71
N THR A 31 -22.90 -20.59 -8.94
CA THR A 31 -22.21 -19.56 -9.70
C THR A 31 -22.56 -18.19 -9.10
N PRO A 32 -21.57 -17.39 -8.69
CA PRO A 32 -21.84 -16.05 -8.16
C PRO A 32 -22.65 -15.20 -9.15
N PRO A 33 -23.51 -14.29 -8.71
CA PRO A 33 -24.27 -13.41 -9.59
C PRO A 33 -23.33 -12.68 -10.56
N GLN A 34 -23.44 -12.94 -11.85
CA GLN A 34 -22.59 -12.39 -12.88
C GLN A 34 -23.38 -12.22 -14.18
N ASP A 35 -22.92 -11.32 -15.02
CA ASP A 35 -23.37 -11.16 -16.39
C ASP A 35 -22.17 -10.81 -17.28
N VAL A 36 -21.48 -11.84 -17.75
CA VAL A 36 -20.26 -11.69 -18.56
C VAL A 36 -20.56 -10.99 -19.88
N ALA A 37 -21.76 -11.20 -20.45
CA ALA A 37 -22.15 -10.55 -21.69
C ALA A 37 -22.35 -9.04 -21.49
N ALA A 38 -22.95 -8.63 -20.36
CA ALA A 38 -23.06 -7.23 -19.99
C ALA A 38 -21.67 -6.60 -19.76
N GLU A 39 -20.75 -7.28 -19.06
CA GLU A 39 -19.38 -6.79 -18.86
C GLU A 39 -18.65 -6.59 -20.20
N GLN A 40 -18.75 -7.55 -21.12
CA GLN A 40 -18.17 -7.43 -22.47
C GLN A 40 -18.77 -6.27 -23.23
N SER A 41 -20.10 -6.09 -23.13
CA SER A 41 -20.80 -4.98 -23.79
C SER A 41 -20.42 -3.61 -23.22
N VAL A 42 -20.19 -3.51 -21.90
CA VAL A 42 -19.66 -2.30 -21.28
C VAL A 42 -18.29 -1.95 -21.84
N LEU A 43 -17.34 -2.89 -21.75
CA LEU A 43 -15.96 -2.65 -22.19
C LEU A 43 -15.88 -2.39 -23.70
N GLY A 44 -16.63 -3.14 -24.51
CA GLY A 44 -16.70 -2.91 -25.93
C GLY A 44 -17.30 -1.52 -26.28
N GLY A 45 -18.32 -1.06 -25.53
CA GLY A 45 -18.87 0.29 -25.66
C GLY A 45 -17.85 1.38 -25.34
N MET A 46 -17.08 1.19 -24.27
CA MET A 46 -15.99 2.11 -23.89
C MET A 46 -14.88 2.19 -24.93
N LEU A 47 -14.54 1.06 -25.58
CA LEU A 47 -13.55 1.01 -26.67
C LEU A 47 -14.03 1.67 -27.97
N LEU A 48 -15.36 1.84 -28.13
CA LEU A 48 -15.98 2.41 -29.32
C LEU A 48 -16.34 3.89 -29.20
N SER A 49 -16.57 4.41 -27.98
CA SER A 49 -17.04 5.77 -27.75
C SER A 49 -16.48 6.39 -26.48
N LYS A 50 -15.98 7.61 -26.60
CA LYS A 50 -15.50 8.42 -25.46
C LYS A 50 -16.63 8.81 -24.50
N ASP A 51 -17.83 9.07 -25.03
CA ASP A 51 -19.01 9.41 -24.20
C ASP A 51 -19.45 8.21 -23.38
N ALA A 52 -19.38 6.99 -23.97
CA ALA A 52 -19.64 5.76 -23.22
C ALA A 52 -18.67 5.55 -22.03
N ILE A 53 -17.43 6.00 -22.16
CA ILE A 53 -16.46 5.94 -21.03
C ILE A 53 -16.95 6.84 -19.90
N ALA A 54 -17.37 8.07 -20.19
CA ALA A 54 -17.88 9.02 -19.19
C ALA A 54 -19.10 8.44 -18.45
N ASP A 55 -20.08 7.92 -19.18
CA ASP A 55 -21.30 7.31 -18.60
C ASP A 55 -20.98 6.10 -17.71
N VAL A 56 -20.02 5.28 -18.11
CA VAL A 56 -19.68 4.05 -17.37
C VAL A 56 -18.89 4.33 -16.09
N ILE A 57 -17.99 5.32 -16.11
CA ILE A 57 -17.17 5.70 -14.93
C ILE A 57 -18.04 6.16 -13.78
N GLU A 58 -19.16 6.82 -14.04
CA GLU A 58 -20.10 7.25 -13.01
C GLU A 58 -20.80 6.07 -12.31
N ILE A 59 -20.93 4.93 -13.00
CA ILE A 59 -21.74 3.80 -12.51
C ILE A 59 -20.85 2.68 -11.95
N LEU A 60 -19.72 2.37 -12.59
CA LEU A 60 -18.88 1.22 -12.28
C LEU A 60 -17.51 1.61 -11.74
N LYS A 61 -17.05 0.76 -10.81
CA LYS A 61 -15.67 0.74 -10.31
C LYS A 61 -15.01 -0.57 -10.77
N THR A 62 -13.70 -0.58 -10.83
CA THR A 62 -12.92 -1.76 -11.24
C THR A 62 -13.30 -3.04 -10.49
N GLY A 63 -13.67 -2.93 -9.20
CA GLY A 63 -14.12 -4.05 -8.37
C GLY A 63 -15.51 -4.59 -8.70
N ASP A 64 -16.27 -3.97 -9.59
CA ASP A 64 -17.62 -4.40 -9.93
C ASP A 64 -17.63 -5.44 -11.07
N PHE A 65 -16.52 -5.61 -11.77
CA PHE A 65 -16.37 -6.65 -12.77
C PHE A 65 -16.15 -8.02 -12.12
N TYR A 66 -16.87 -9.02 -12.62
CA TYR A 66 -16.70 -10.40 -12.16
C TYR A 66 -15.40 -11.01 -12.69
N ARG A 67 -15.08 -10.74 -13.98
CA ARG A 67 -13.85 -11.25 -14.58
C ARG A 67 -12.68 -10.30 -14.34
N PRO A 68 -11.61 -10.76 -13.66
CA PRO A 68 -10.42 -9.93 -13.45
C PRO A 68 -9.80 -9.39 -14.72
N ILE A 69 -9.89 -10.14 -15.84
CA ILE A 69 -9.42 -9.66 -17.14
C ILE A 69 -10.22 -8.43 -17.63
N HIS A 70 -11.53 -8.38 -17.35
CA HIS A 70 -12.37 -7.23 -17.66
C HIS A 70 -12.01 -6.02 -16.80
N ALA A 71 -11.74 -6.25 -15.52
CA ALA A 71 -11.22 -5.22 -14.62
C ALA A 71 -9.90 -4.62 -15.12
N THR A 72 -8.98 -5.47 -15.62
CA THR A 72 -7.69 -5.02 -16.18
C THR A 72 -7.89 -4.17 -17.45
N VAL A 73 -8.80 -4.56 -18.34
CA VAL A 73 -9.14 -3.77 -19.54
C VAL A 73 -9.79 -2.45 -19.14
N PHE A 74 -10.70 -2.47 -18.18
CA PHE A 74 -11.34 -1.27 -17.64
C PHE A 74 -10.32 -0.29 -17.08
N ASP A 75 -9.38 -0.76 -16.26
CA ASP A 75 -8.31 0.07 -15.68
C ASP A 75 -7.43 0.71 -16.77
N ALA A 76 -7.10 -0.05 -17.84
CA ALA A 76 -6.33 0.49 -18.94
C ALA A 76 -7.08 1.58 -19.72
N VAL A 77 -8.39 1.41 -19.91
CA VAL A 77 -9.25 2.43 -20.52
C VAL A 77 -9.32 3.68 -19.66
N LEU A 78 -9.48 3.52 -18.33
CA LEU A 78 -9.51 4.64 -17.39
C LEU A 78 -8.18 5.43 -17.37
N ASP A 79 -7.06 4.73 -17.41
CA ASP A 79 -5.74 5.34 -17.40
C ASP A 79 -5.50 6.19 -18.66
N LEU A 80 -5.86 5.68 -19.85
CA LEU A 80 -5.79 6.43 -21.09
C LEU A 80 -6.74 7.63 -21.10
N TYR A 81 -7.99 7.41 -20.67
CA TYR A 81 -8.98 8.48 -20.59
C TYR A 81 -8.55 9.59 -19.61
N GLY A 82 -7.98 9.23 -18.43
CA GLY A 82 -7.46 10.16 -17.46
C GLY A 82 -6.27 11.00 -17.96
N ARG A 83 -5.49 10.48 -18.91
CA ARG A 83 -4.41 11.21 -19.60
C ARG A 83 -4.92 12.05 -20.79
N GLY A 84 -6.21 11.96 -21.13
CA GLY A 84 -6.77 12.62 -22.31
C GLY A 84 -6.44 11.94 -23.63
N GLU A 85 -5.86 10.75 -23.60
CA GLU A 85 -5.50 9.94 -24.77
C GLU A 85 -6.72 9.18 -25.31
N PRO A 86 -6.74 8.83 -26.61
CA PRO A 86 -7.77 7.94 -27.15
C PRO A 86 -7.72 6.58 -26.45
N ALA A 87 -8.88 6.04 -26.05
CA ALA A 87 -8.99 4.73 -25.42
C ALA A 87 -9.67 3.72 -26.34
N ASP A 88 -9.16 3.57 -27.57
CA ASP A 88 -9.59 2.56 -28.52
C ASP A 88 -8.82 1.24 -28.38
N ALA A 89 -9.24 0.20 -29.13
CA ALA A 89 -8.62 -1.12 -29.02
C ALA A 89 -7.12 -1.14 -29.36
N VAL A 90 -6.62 -0.20 -30.15
CA VAL A 90 -5.21 -0.12 -30.55
C VAL A 90 -4.39 0.48 -29.41
N THR A 91 -4.84 1.62 -28.87
CA THR A 91 -4.17 2.33 -27.77
C THR A 91 -4.24 1.53 -26.47
N VAL A 92 -5.40 0.90 -26.18
CA VAL A 92 -5.55 -0.01 -25.01
C VAL A 92 -4.66 -1.25 -25.16
N ALA A 93 -4.54 -1.83 -26.38
CA ALA A 93 -3.60 -2.93 -26.59
C ALA A 93 -2.14 -2.50 -26.36
N ALA A 94 -1.75 -1.30 -26.80
CA ALA A 94 -0.42 -0.76 -26.56
C ALA A 94 -0.17 -0.53 -25.06
N SER A 95 -1.11 0.09 -24.34
CA SER A 95 -1.04 0.30 -22.90
C SER A 95 -0.93 -1.02 -22.13
N LEU A 96 -1.74 -2.03 -22.50
CA LEU A 96 -1.69 -3.36 -21.91
C LEU A 96 -0.41 -4.15 -22.27
N ALA A 97 0.19 -3.87 -23.44
CA ALA A 97 1.51 -4.42 -23.78
C ALA A 97 2.61 -3.80 -22.94
N ASP A 98 2.51 -2.49 -22.71
CA ASP A 98 3.48 -1.75 -21.89
C ASP A 98 3.41 -2.15 -20.39
N SER A 99 2.22 -2.46 -19.89
CA SER A 99 2.05 -3.03 -18.53
C SER A 99 2.39 -4.53 -18.45
N GLY A 100 2.50 -5.23 -19.59
CA GLY A 100 2.73 -6.68 -19.67
C GLY A 100 1.46 -7.52 -19.48
N ASP A 101 0.28 -6.91 -19.47
CA ASP A 101 -1.00 -7.58 -19.22
C ASP A 101 -1.70 -8.05 -20.51
N LEU A 102 -1.28 -7.57 -21.69
CA LEU A 102 -1.94 -7.89 -22.97
C LEU A 102 -2.10 -9.40 -23.20
N MET A 103 -1.07 -10.19 -22.94
CA MET A 103 -1.15 -11.65 -23.12
C MET A 103 -2.06 -12.32 -22.08
N ARG A 104 -2.26 -11.71 -20.94
CA ARG A 104 -3.12 -12.24 -19.87
C ARG A 104 -4.59 -12.09 -20.17
N ILE A 105 -4.97 -11.02 -20.86
CA ILE A 105 -6.36 -10.80 -21.28
C ILE A 105 -6.75 -11.63 -22.50
N GLY A 106 -5.82 -12.34 -23.15
CA GLY A 106 -6.05 -13.09 -24.39
C GLY A 106 -5.54 -12.39 -25.67
N GLY A 107 -4.69 -11.37 -25.51
CA GLY A 107 -4.08 -10.63 -26.61
C GLY A 107 -5.01 -9.61 -27.27
N ALA A 108 -4.49 -8.89 -28.26
CA ALA A 108 -5.28 -7.92 -29.05
C ALA A 108 -6.57 -8.50 -29.70
N PRO A 109 -6.64 -9.78 -30.13
CA PRO A 109 -7.88 -10.37 -30.61
C PRO A 109 -9.04 -10.32 -29.62
N TYR A 110 -8.77 -10.37 -28.31
CA TYR A 110 -9.82 -10.29 -27.31
C TYR A 110 -10.47 -8.90 -27.26
N LEU A 111 -9.70 -7.83 -27.41
CA LEU A 111 -10.25 -6.46 -27.50
C LEU A 111 -11.16 -6.30 -28.73
N GLN A 112 -10.82 -6.92 -29.85
CA GLN A 112 -11.69 -6.97 -31.02
C GLN A 112 -13.00 -7.74 -30.75
N THR A 113 -12.91 -8.82 -29.96
CA THR A 113 -14.09 -9.59 -29.55
C THR A 113 -15.00 -8.74 -28.65
N LEU A 114 -14.44 -7.94 -27.73
CA LEU A 114 -15.21 -7.01 -26.90
C LEU A 114 -15.95 -5.98 -27.75
N MET A 115 -15.30 -5.36 -28.73
CA MET A 115 -15.96 -4.42 -29.65
C MET A 115 -17.06 -5.08 -30.48
N ALA A 116 -16.82 -6.30 -30.95
CA ALA A 116 -17.82 -7.04 -31.76
C ALA A 116 -19.03 -7.50 -30.94
N SER A 117 -18.92 -7.59 -29.61
CA SER A 117 -20.03 -7.99 -28.70
C SER A 117 -21.06 -6.89 -28.47
N VAL A 118 -20.77 -5.63 -28.86
CA VAL A 118 -21.62 -4.47 -28.57
C VAL A 118 -22.56 -4.18 -29.72
N PRO A 119 -23.89 -4.23 -29.52
CA PRO A 119 -24.86 -3.81 -30.53
C PRO A 119 -24.82 -2.30 -30.82
N THR A 120 -24.60 -1.47 -29.79
CA THR A 120 -24.44 -0.02 -29.89
C THR A 120 -23.74 0.56 -28.66
N ALA A 121 -22.76 1.43 -28.85
CA ALA A 121 -22.01 2.08 -27.78
C ALA A 121 -22.91 3.00 -26.92
N ALA A 122 -24.00 3.54 -27.46
CA ALA A 122 -24.93 4.40 -26.72
C ALA A 122 -25.60 3.72 -25.51
N ASN A 123 -25.62 2.39 -25.46
CA ASN A 123 -26.24 1.64 -24.37
C ASN A 123 -25.24 1.21 -23.28
N ALA A 124 -23.98 1.65 -23.32
CA ALA A 124 -22.95 1.25 -22.37
C ALA A 124 -23.36 1.55 -20.92
N GLY A 125 -23.93 2.72 -20.64
CA GLY A 125 -24.46 3.08 -19.32
C GLY A 125 -25.61 2.18 -18.83
N TYR A 126 -26.43 1.64 -19.76
CA TYR A 126 -27.45 0.66 -19.40
C TYR A 126 -26.84 -0.69 -18.99
N TYR A 127 -25.87 -1.19 -19.76
CA TYR A 127 -25.17 -2.41 -19.42
C TYR A 127 -24.34 -2.25 -18.13
N ALA A 128 -23.77 -1.06 -17.89
CA ALA A 128 -23.06 -0.75 -16.65
C ALA A 128 -23.96 -0.91 -15.41
N ARG A 129 -25.22 -0.48 -15.48
CA ARG A 129 -26.18 -0.69 -14.37
C ARG A 129 -26.44 -2.17 -14.12
N ILE A 130 -26.55 -3.00 -15.15
CA ILE A 130 -26.70 -4.45 -15.00
C ILE A 130 -25.47 -5.04 -14.28
N VAL A 131 -24.27 -4.65 -14.69
CA VAL A 131 -23.03 -5.10 -14.02
C VAL A 131 -23.00 -4.65 -12.57
N ALA A 132 -23.37 -3.39 -12.27
CA ALA A 132 -23.43 -2.85 -10.92
C ALA A 132 -24.43 -3.61 -10.02
N GLU A 133 -25.64 -3.93 -10.55
CA GLU A 133 -26.62 -4.75 -9.84
C GLU A 133 -26.10 -6.15 -9.53
N ARG A 134 -25.46 -6.81 -10.51
CA ARG A 134 -24.85 -8.12 -10.30
C ARG A 134 -23.69 -8.06 -9.29
N ALA A 135 -22.90 -7.00 -9.31
CA ALA A 135 -21.82 -6.78 -8.35
C ALA A 135 -22.35 -6.62 -6.91
N VAL A 136 -23.45 -5.89 -6.71
CA VAL A 136 -24.12 -5.77 -5.40
C VAL A 136 -24.62 -7.13 -4.92
N LEU A 137 -25.33 -7.88 -5.79
CA LEU A 137 -25.82 -9.21 -5.46
C LEU A 137 -24.68 -10.18 -5.13
N ARG A 138 -23.56 -10.10 -5.86
CA ARG A 138 -22.36 -10.90 -5.60
C ARG A 138 -21.79 -10.60 -4.21
N ARG A 139 -21.60 -9.32 -3.88
CA ARG A 139 -21.16 -8.91 -2.53
C ARG A 139 -22.11 -9.39 -1.43
N LEU A 140 -23.42 -9.37 -1.69
CA LEU A 140 -24.40 -9.88 -0.74
C LEU A 140 -24.30 -11.39 -0.55
N VAL A 141 -24.11 -12.16 -1.63
CA VAL A 141 -23.88 -13.61 -1.57
C VAL A 141 -22.57 -13.93 -0.84
N GLU A 142 -21.49 -13.19 -1.13
CA GLU A 142 -20.21 -13.34 -0.45
C GLU A 142 -20.32 -13.05 1.04
N ALA A 143 -21.03 -11.96 1.41
CA ALA A 143 -21.30 -11.63 2.81
C ALA A 143 -22.14 -12.72 3.48
N GLY A 144 -23.22 -13.18 2.83
CA GLY A 144 -24.06 -14.28 3.34
C GLY A 144 -23.30 -15.58 3.50
N THR A 145 -22.45 -15.93 2.53
CA THR A 145 -21.58 -17.13 2.61
C THR A 145 -20.61 -17.02 3.76
N ARG A 146 -19.99 -15.84 3.94
CA ARG A 146 -19.08 -15.57 5.08
C ARG A 146 -19.82 -15.72 6.42
N ILE A 147 -21.04 -15.21 6.53
CA ILE A 147 -21.88 -15.34 7.75
C ILE A 147 -22.20 -16.82 8.05
N VAL A 148 -22.59 -17.59 7.03
CA VAL A 148 -22.82 -19.03 7.17
C VAL A 148 -21.57 -19.77 7.64
N GLN A 149 -20.42 -19.47 7.05
CA GLN A 149 -19.13 -20.05 7.43
C GLN A 149 -18.75 -19.72 8.88
N LEU A 150 -18.95 -18.45 9.29
CA LEU A 150 -18.71 -18.04 10.66
C LEU A 150 -19.58 -18.80 11.66
N GLY A 151 -20.88 -19.00 11.34
CA GLY A 151 -21.80 -19.75 12.20
C GLY A 151 -21.43 -21.23 12.33
N TYR A 152 -21.18 -21.94 11.22
CA TYR A 152 -20.80 -23.36 11.26
C TYR A 152 -19.38 -23.58 11.79
N GLY A 153 -18.43 -22.64 11.52
CA GLY A 153 -17.06 -22.72 12.02
C GLY A 153 -16.99 -22.68 13.54
N SER A 154 -17.83 -21.89 14.18
CA SER A 154 -17.92 -21.79 15.65
C SER A 154 -18.63 -22.99 16.28
N ALA A 155 -19.66 -23.54 15.63
CA ALA A 155 -20.37 -24.74 16.08
C ALA A 155 -19.49 -26.00 16.12
N ASN A 156 -18.47 -26.09 15.26
CA ASN A 156 -17.59 -27.25 15.13
C ASN A 156 -16.30 -27.18 15.99
N GLY A 157 -16.27 -26.36 17.06
CA GLY A 157 -15.13 -26.31 18.00
C GLY A 157 -14.04 -25.33 17.61
N GLY A 158 -14.31 -24.32 16.80
CA GLY A 158 -13.36 -23.33 16.33
C GLY A 158 -12.93 -22.26 17.35
N GLY A 159 -13.28 -22.40 18.64
CA GLY A 159 -12.74 -21.60 19.75
C GLY A 159 -13.00 -20.08 19.69
N ARG A 160 -13.93 -19.60 18.85
CA ARG A 160 -14.37 -18.20 18.82
C ARG A 160 -15.58 -18.01 19.72
N ASP A 161 -15.63 -16.87 20.40
CA ASP A 161 -16.80 -16.47 21.17
C ASP A 161 -17.98 -16.17 20.22
N VAL A 162 -19.20 -16.46 20.68
CA VAL A 162 -20.42 -16.22 19.88
C VAL A 162 -20.57 -14.76 19.54
N ASP A 163 -20.18 -13.88 20.46
CA ASP A 163 -20.24 -12.43 20.26
C ASP A 163 -19.29 -11.98 19.12
N ASP A 164 -18.07 -12.50 19.05
CA ASP A 164 -17.12 -12.25 17.95
C ASP A 164 -17.71 -12.67 16.59
N VAL A 165 -18.46 -13.78 16.55
CA VAL A 165 -19.07 -14.28 15.31
C VAL A 165 -20.22 -13.39 14.86
N VAL A 166 -21.02 -12.89 15.79
CA VAL A 166 -22.12 -11.94 15.51
C VAL A 166 -21.55 -10.63 14.95
N ASP A 167 -20.48 -10.13 15.54
CA ASP A 167 -19.82 -8.89 15.09
C ASP A 167 -19.24 -9.01 13.67
N LEU A 168 -18.57 -10.11 13.39
CA LEU A 168 -18.05 -10.39 12.04
C LEU A 168 -19.17 -10.52 11.01
N ALA A 169 -20.32 -11.09 11.41
CA ALA A 169 -21.48 -11.19 10.55
C ALA A 169 -22.10 -9.81 10.27
N GLN A 170 -22.23 -8.95 11.28
CA GLN A 170 -22.67 -7.57 11.11
C GLN A 170 -21.74 -6.77 10.20
N GLN A 171 -20.42 -6.90 10.37
CA GLN A 171 -19.44 -6.27 9.53
C GLN A 171 -19.59 -6.69 8.06
N ALA A 172 -19.78 -7.98 7.80
CA ALA A 172 -19.94 -8.49 6.44
C ALA A 172 -21.17 -7.91 5.72
N ILE A 173 -22.28 -7.72 6.44
CA ILE A 173 -23.48 -7.06 5.89
C ILE A 173 -23.22 -5.56 5.66
N TYR A 174 -22.55 -4.93 6.59
CA TYR A 174 -22.25 -3.51 6.52
C TYR A 174 -21.37 -3.16 5.29
N ASP A 175 -20.34 -3.96 5.03
CA ASP A 175 -19.44 -3.79 3.87
C ASP A 175 -20.18 -3.81 2.51
N VAL A 176 -21.36 -4.45 2.44
CA VAL A 176 -22.23 -4.43 1.25
C VAL A 176 -22.99 -3.11 1.11
N THR A 177 -23.38 -2.50 2.23
CA THR A 177 -24.23 -1.29 2.26
C THR A 177 -23.41 0.00 2.18
N GLU A 178 -22.18 0.02 2.71
CA GLU A 178 -21.34 1.22 2.79
C GLU A 178 -20.94 1.76 1.40
N LYS A 179 -20.80 0.89 0.40
CA LYS A 179 -20.46 1.29 -0.97
C LYS A 179 -21.59 1.96 -1.76
N ARG A 180 -22.77 2.15 -1.16
CA ARG A 180 -23.92 2.83 -1.78
C ARG A 180 -23.96 4.34 -1.57
N VAL A 181 -23.16 4.88 -0.65
CA VAL A 181 -23.06 6.33 -0.50
C VAL A 181 -22.12 6.80 -1.63
N SER A 182 -22.72 7.17 -2.77
CA SER A 182 -21.98 7.93 -3.77
C SER A 182 -21.55 9.24 -3.10
N GLU A 183 -20.29 9.59 -3.23
CA GLU A 183 -19.86 10.96 -2.99
C GLU A 183 -20.53 11.79 -4.10
N ASP A 184 -21.68 12.39 -3.82
CA ASP A 184 -22.26 13.40 -4.69
C ASP A 184 -21.27 14.56 -4.74
N PHE A 185 -20.70 14.78 -5.90
CA PHE A 185 -19.87 15.97 -6.16
C PHE A 185 -20.79 17.18 -6.00
N ALA A 186 -20.62 17.95 -4.92
CA ALA A 186 -21.26 19.24 -4.81
C ALA A 186 -20.54 20.25 -5.72
N ILE A 187 -21.28 20.95 -6.55
CA ILE A 187 -20.72 22.01 -7.39
C ILE A 187 -20.19 23.10 -6.45
N LEU A 188 -18.95 23.51 -6.61
CA LEU A 188 -18.32 24.53 -5.76
C LEU A 188 -19.16 25.82 -5.66
N ALA A 189 -19.82 26.20 -6.75
CA ALA A 189 -20.70 27.38 -6.80
C ALA A 189 -21.85 27.31 -5.80
N ASP A 190 -22.42 26.13 -5.58
CA ASP A 190 -23.54 25.91 -4.66
C ASP A 190 -23.09 25.94 -3.19
N MET A 191 -21.81 25.69 -2.94
CA MET A 191 -21.22 25.72 -1.59
C MET A 191 -20.66 27.09 -1.21
N LEU A 192 -20.35 27.96 -2.17
CA LEU A 192 -19.71 29.26 -1.89
C LEU A 192 -20.56 30.16 -1.01
N GLN A 193 -21.85 30.32 -1.34
CA GLN A 193 -22.73 31.20 -0.58
C GLN A 193 -22.97 30.70 0.85
N PRO A 194 -23.34 29.42 1.11
CA PRO A 194 -23.45 28.88 2.46
C PRO A 194 -22.17 29.04 3.28
N THR A 195 -21.00 28.85 2.65
CA THR A 195 -19.70 28.98 3.33
C THR A 195 -19.42 30.45 3.69
N LEU A 196 -19.74 31.39 2.80
CA LEU A 196 -19.62 32.83 3.08
C LEU A 196 -20.56 33.26 4.20
N ASP A 197 -21.81 32.80 4.17
CA ASP A 197 -22.80 33.08 5.21
C ASP A 197 -22.34 32.54 6.59
N GLU A 198 -21.69 31.35 6.61
CA GLU A 198 -21.08 30.79 7.80
C GLU A 198 -19.89 31.63 8.31
N ILE A 199 -19.01 32.09 7.40
CA ILE A 199 -17.88 32.96 7.74
C ILE A 199 -18.39 34.30 8.29
N GLU A 200 -19.43 34.91 7.68
CA GLU A 200 -20.03 36.15 8.16
C GLU A 200 -20.71 35.95 9.52
N ALA A 201 -21.42 34.84 9.75
CA ALA A 201 -22.03 34.51 11.02
C ALA A 201 -20.99 34.38 12.14
N VAL A 202 -19.85 33.72 11.87
CA VAL A 202 -18.71 33.61 12.80
C VAL A 202 -18.09 34.99 13.05
N GLY A 203 -17.92 35.80 12.01
CA GLY A 203 -17.38 37.15 12.11
C GLY A 203 -18.29 38.11 12.91
N ALA A 204 -19.60 38.04 12.71
CA ALA A 204 -20.60 38.86 13.40
C ALA A 204 -20.71 38.54 14.90
N GLN A 205 -20.38 37.30 15.32
CA GLN A 205 -20.39 36.87 16.71
C GLN A 205 -19.11 37.27 17.49
N GLY A 206 -18.24 38.08 16.92
CA GLY A 206 -17.10 38.67 17.64
C GLY A 206 -16.03 37.68 18.07
N GLY A 207 -15.76 36.64 17.27
CA GLY A 207 -14.71 35.66 17.57
C GLY A 207 -15.16 34.54 18.53
N VAL A 208 -16.45 34.23 18.56
CA VAL A 208 -16.97 33.07 19.30
C VAL A 208 -16.40 31.79 18.69
N MET A 209 -15.84 30.94 19.54
CA MET A 209 -15.30 29.62 19.17
C MET A 209 -16.35 28.75 18.47
N THR A 210 -15.97 28.19 17.32
CA THR A 210 -16.89 27.41 16.47
C THR A 210 -16.90 25.91 16.81
N GLY A 211 -15.82 25.38 17.41
CA GLY A 211 -15.69 23.98 17.82
C GLY A 211 -16.24 23.73 19.23
N VAL A 212 -16.25 22.43 19.64
CA VAL A 212 -16.60 22.02 21.00
C VAL A 212 -15.49 22.46 21.94
N PRO A 213 -15.78 23.23 23.03
CA PRO A 213 -14.80 23.72 23.96
C PRO A 213 -14.09 22.60 24.73
N THR A 214 -12.78 22.67 24.86
CA THR A 214 -12.01 21.78 25.75
C THR A 214 -12.07 22.24 27.21
N GLY A 215 -12.37 23.52 27.42
CA GLY A 215 -12.39 24.17 28.74
C GLY A 215 -11.02 24.67 29.20
N PHE A 216 -10.01 24.67 28.30
CA PHE A 216 -8.69 25.25 28.50
C PHE A 216 -8.54 26.42 27.53
N THR A 217 -8.47 27.64 28.05
CA THR A 217 -8.58 28.89 27.28
C THR A 217 -7.53 29.00 26.17
N ASP A 218 -6.28 28.70 26.47
CA ASP A 218 -5.20 28.81 25.49
C ASP A 218 -5.25 27.66 24.45
N LEU A 219 -5.66 26.46 24.86
CA LEU A 219 -5.86 25.35 23.95
C LEU A 219 -7.06 25.62 23.00
N ASP A 220 -8.14 26.16 23.55
CA ASP A 220 -9.31 26.54 22.79
C ASP A 220 -9.02 27.66 21.79
N ARG A 221 -8.16 28.64 22.19
CA ARG A 221 -7.68 29.69 21.27
C ARG A 221 -6.81 29.10 20.14
N LEU A 222 -5.94 28.13 20.47
CA LEU A 222 -5.04 27.50 19.48
C LEU A 222 -5.81 26.62 18.47
N LEU A 223 -6.81 25.85 18.92
CA LEU A 223 -7.56 24.91 18.11
C LEU A 223 -8.88 25.47 17.54
N ASN A 224 -9.32 26.65 18.04
CA ASN A 224 -10.68 27.18 17.83
C ASN A 224 -11.78 26.19 18.27
N GLY A 225 -11.51 25.43 19.38
CA GLY A 225 -12.31 24.30 19.82
C GLY A 225 -12.08 23.03 18.99
N LEU A 226 -12.78 21.95 19.33
CA LEU A 226 -12.69 20.68 18.62
C LEU A 226 -13.80 20.60 17.56
N HIS A 227 -13.43 20.48 16.30
CA HIS A 227 -14.38 20.55 15.19
C HIS A 227 -14.99 19.19 14.83
N PRO A 228 -16.24 19.18 14.32
CA PRO A 228 -16.89 17.97 13.81
C PRO A 228 -16.00 17.25 12.77
N GLY A 229 -16.05 15.92 12.78
CA GLY A 229 -15.30 15.09 11.85
C GLY A 229 -13.79 14.99 12.12
N GLN A 230 -13.25 15.64 13.17
CA GLN A 230 -11.85 15.53 13.56
C GLN A 230 -11.59 14.30 14.44
N LEU A 231 -10.44 13.68 14.22
CA LEU A 231 -9.83 12.71 15.13
C LEU A 231 -8.69 13.40 15.89
N ILE A 232 -8.82 13.46 17.21
CA ILE A 232 -7.85 14.04 18.13
C ILE A 232 -7.19 12.90 18.92
N ILE A 233 -5.87 12.79 18.90
CA ILE A 233 -5.14 11.83 19.71
C ILE A 233 -4.54 12.54 20.90
N VAL A 234 -4.86 12.06 22.12
CA VAL A 234 -4.24 12.49 23.37
C VAL A 234 -3.29 11.41 23.85
N ALA A 235 -1.99 11.68 23.85
CA ALA A 235 -0.99 10.66 24.12
C ALA A 235 0.04 11.06 25.20
N GLY A 236 0.52 10.06 25.93
CA GLY A 236 1.53 10.25 26.98
C GLY A 236 1.95 8.93 27.61
N ARG A 237 3.01 8.94 28.41
CA ARG A 237 3.42 7.76 29.19
C ARG A 237 2.38 7.45 30.29
N PRO A 238 2.32 6.20 30.79
CA PRO A 238 1.49 5.86 31.95
C PRO A 238 1.75 6.82 33.13
N GLY A 239 0.71 7.22 33.85
CA GLY A 239 0.80 8.09 35.02
C GLY A 239 0.90 9.60 34.74
N LEU A 240 1.03 10.05 33.50
CA LEU A 240 1.08 11.49 33.17
C LEU A 240 -0.30 12.18 33.19
N GLY A 241 -1.42 11.43 33.23
CA GLY A 241 -2.76 11.99 33.35
C GLY A 241 -3.54 12.02 32.02
N LYS A 242 -3.25 11.15 31.04
CA LYS A 242 -3.96 11.08 29.75
C LYS A 242 -5.48 10.96 29.90
N SER A 243 -5.93 9.94 30.63
CA SER A 243 -7.36 9.71 30.91
C SER A 243 -7.98 10.87 31.67
N THR A 244 -7.21 11.54 32.56
CA THR A 244 -7.66 12.74 33.26
C THR A 244 -7.91 13.90 32.29
N ALA A 245 -6.96 14.17 31.38
CA ALA A 245 -7.09 15.26 30.40
C ALA A 245 -8.26 15.04 29.45
N SER A 246 -8.43 13.82 28.93
CA SER A 246 -9.55 13.50 28.03
C SER A 246 -10.91 13.54 28.72
N MET A 247 -10.96 13.11 30.00
CA MET A 247 -12.16 13.27 30.82
C MET A 247 -12.44 14.74 31.14
N ASP A 248 -11.41 15.58 31.37
CA ASP A 248 -11.60 17.02 31.58
C ASP A 248 -12.19 17.70 30.35
N PHE A 249 -11.78 17.32 29.15
CA PHE A 249 -12.41 17.83 27.92
C PHE A 249 -13.92 17.50 27.86
N ALA A 250 -14.27 16.22 28.06
CA ALA A 250 -15.67 15.79 28.06
C ALA A 250 -16.49 16.43 29.19
N ARG A 251 -15.93 16.53 30.39
CA ARG A 251 -16.55 17.15 31.57
C ARG A 251 -16.82 18.63 31.34
N ASN A 252 -15.79 19.38 30.90
CA ASN A 252 -15.93 20.80 30.61
C ASN A 252 -16.98 21.07 29.52
N ALA A 253 -16.94 20.28 28.42
CA ALA A 253 -17.90 20.39 27.34
C ALA A 253 -19.34 20.10 27.83
N ALA A 254 -19.55 19.04 28.62
CA ALA A 254 -20.89 18.66 29.10
C ALA A 254 -21.41 19.58 30.20
N ILE A 255 -20.64 19.83 31.27
CA ILE A 255 -21.10 20.54 32.46
C ILE A 255 -21.17 22.06 32.25
N ARG A 256 -20.15 22.66 31.58
CA ARG A 256 -20.03 24.11 31.42
C ARG A 256 -20.70 24.64 30.17
N HIS A 257 -20.75 23.83 29.11
CA HIS A 257 -21.21 24.26 27.80
C HIS A 257 -22.43 23.46 27.29
N ASN A 258 -22.96 22.53 28.10
CA ASN A 258 -24.12 21.70 27.79
C ASN A 258 -23.98 20.93 26.46
N CYS A 259 -22.71 20.59 26.08
CA CYS A 259 -22.41 19.79 24.92
C CYS A 259 -22.49 18.31 25.27
N ALA A 260 -23.43 17.58 24.69
CA ALA A 260 -23.59 16.14 24.94
C ALA A 260 -22.29 15.39 24.57
N SER A 261 -21.70 14.70 25.56
CA SER A 261 -20.41 14.03 25.43
C SER A 261 -20.51 12.57 25.86
N ALA A 262 -19.84 11.66 25.13
CA ALA A 262 -19.80 10.23 25.45
C ALA A 262 -18.38 9.79 25.76
N ILE A 263 -18.19 9.02 26.83
CA ILE A 263 -16.92 8.40 27.23
C ILE A 263 -17.08 6.89 27.11
N PHE A 264 -16.29 6.27 26.23
CA PHE A 264 -16.12 4.83 26.12
C PHE A 264 -14.83 4.45 26.84
N SER A 265 -14.95 3.83 28.00
CA SER A 265 -13.79 3.46 28.84
C SER A 265 -13.57 1.96 28.78
N LEU A 266 -12.38 1.57 28.28
CA LEU A 266 -11.95 0.17 28.22
C LEU A 266 -11.00 -0.19 29.38
N GLU A 267 -10.55 0.80 30.13
CA GLU A 267 -9.60 0.63 31.25
C GLU A 267 -10.27 0.78 32.63
N MET A 268 -11.21 1.74 32.75
CA MET A 268 -11.77 2.16 34.03
C MET A 268 -13.26 1.85 34.10
N SER A 269 -13.73 1.43 35.27
CA SER A 269 -15.16 1.22 35.53
C SER A 269 -15.95 2.54 35.62
N LYS A 270 -17.27 2.49 35.36
CA LYS A 270 -18.19 3.63 35.50
C LYS A 270 -18.06 4.29 36.88
N VAL A 271 -17.97 3.48 37.94
CA VAL A 271 -17.86 3.96 39.32
C VAL A 271 -16.59 4.76 39.52
N GLU A 272 -15.46 4.31 38.98
CA GLU A 272 -14.18 5.02 39.05
C GLU A 272 -14.23 6.35 38.30
N ILE A 273 -14.82 6.38 37.11
CA ILE A 273 -15.01 7.61 36.32
C ILE A 273 -15.87 8.61 37.09
N VAL A 274 -17.01 8.17 37.64
CA VAL A 274 -17.87 9.03 38.45
C VAL A 274 -17.16 9.57 39.68
N MET A 275 -16.36 8.75 40.38
CA MET A 275 -15.55 9.23 41.51
C MET A 275 -14.55 10.29 41.10
N ARG A 276 -13.92 10.15 39.94
CA ARG A 276 -12.97 11.15 39.43
C ARG A 276 -13.66 12.44 39.01
N LEU A 277 -14.84 12.36 38.38
CA LEU A 277 -15.66 13.53 38.03
C LEU A 277 -16.13 14.27 39.29
N LEU A 278 -16.58 13.54 40.32
CA LEU A 278 -16.95 14.11 41.61
C LEU A 278 -15.76 14.78 42.29
N SER A 279 -14.58 14.11 42.34
CA SER A 279 -13.37 14.68 42.88
C SER A 279 -13.00 15.99 42.21
N ALA A 280 -13.06 16.04 40.86
CA ALA A 280 -12.72 17.21 40.08
C ALA A 280 -13.66 18.39 40.28
N GLU A 281 -14.98 18.15 40.32
CA GLU A 281 -15.98 19.21 40.44
C GLU A 281 -16.18 19.67 41.89
N ALA A 282 -16.25 18.75 42.85
CA ALA A 282 -16.43 19.10 44.26
C ALA A 282 -15.10 19.56 44.94
N ARG A 283 -13.95 19.43 44.26
CA ARG A 283 -12.60 19.69 44.81
C ARG A 283 -12.34 18.91 46.06
N VAL A 284 -12.74 17.65 46.11
CA VAL A 284 -12.46 16.69 47.18
C VAL A 284 -11.41 15.71 46.69
N PRO A 285 -10.30 15.51 47.47
CA PRO A 285 -9.24 14.62 47.00
C PRO A 285 -9.74 13.19 46.73
N LEU A 286 -9.32 12.60 45.58
CA LEU A 286 -9.79 11.29 45.14
C LEU A 286 -9.53 10.18 46.17
N HIS A 287 -8.42 10.25 46.92
CA HIS A 287 -8.09 9.26 47.94
C HIS A 287 -9.07 9.34 49.13
N VAL A 288 -9.60 10.53 49.48
CA VAL A 288 -10.63 10.74 50.51
C VAL A 288 -11.95 10.11 50.08
N LEU A 289 -12.34 10.32 48.79
CA LEU A 289 -13.53 9.66 48.22
C LEU A 289 -13.40 8.14 48.25
N ARG A 290 -12.24 7.61 47.86
CA ARG A 290 -12.00 6.15 47.81
C ARG A 290 -11.94 5.51 49.20
N SER A 291 -11.41 6.23 50.20
CA SER A 291 -11.35 5.71 51.58
C SER A 291 -12.65 5.86 52.35
N GLY A 292 -13.60 6.65 51.84
CA GLY A 292 -14.86 6.96 52.55
C GLY A 292 -14.66 7.89 53.74
N GLN A 293 -13.47 8.47 53.93
CA GLN A 293 -13.14 9.36 55.07
C GLN A 293 -13.45 10.81 54.75
N LEU A 294 -14.72 11.08 54.43
CA LEU A 294 -15.22 12.40 54.09
C LEU A 294 -15.56 13.21 55.32
N SER A 295 -15.15 14.48 55.37
CA SER A 295 -15.58 15.44 56.40
C SER A 295 -16.99 15.98 56.05
N ASP A 296 -17.68 16.60 57.03
CA ASP A 296 -18.97 17.24 56.79
C ASP A 296 -18.88 18.36 55.74
N ASP A 297 -17.75 19.05 55.64
CA ASP A 297 -17.46 20.04 54.59
C ASP A 297 -17.36 19.38 53.22
N ASP A 298 -16.70 18.21 53.14
CA ASP A 298 -16.60 17.45 51.89
C ASP A 298 -17.99 16.93 51.40
N TRP A 299 -18.80 16.45 52.31
CA TRP A 299 -20.19 16.07 52.01
C TRP A 299 -20.98 17.26 51.51
N THR A 300 -20.82 18.44 52.11
CA THR A 300 -21.50 19.67 51.67
C THR A 300 -21.06 20.09 50.27
N LYS A 301 -19.78 20.01 49.97
CA LYS A 301 -19.23 20.29 48.65
C LYS A 301 -19.76 19.32 47.61
N LEU A 302 -19.78 18.02 47.91
CA LEU A 302 -20.32 16.99 47.06
C LEU A 302 -21.81 17.21 46.76
N ALA A 303 -22.63 17.40 47.77
CA ALA A 303 -24.05 17.61 47.65
C ALA A 303 -24.39 18.83 46.75
N ARG A 304 -23.63 19.92 46.92
CA ARG A 304 -23.81 21.13 46.10
C ARG A 304 -23.51 20.91 44.60
N ARG A 305 -22.56 20.03 44.25
CA ARG A 305 -22.18 19.78 42.86
C ARG A 305 -22.93 18.62 42.22
N MET A 306 -23.53 17.74 43.00
CA MET A 306 -24.29 16.59 42.47
C MET A 306 -25.42 17.01 41.56
N GLY A 307 -26.12 18.12 41.83
CA GLY A 307 -27.20 18.64 41.00
C GLY A 307 -26.68 18.96 39.57
N GLU A 308 -25.60 19.75 39.49
CA GLU A 308 -25.03 20.18 38.22
C GLU A 308 -24.50 18.97 37.40
N ILE A 309 -23.89 17.97 38.07
CA ILE A 309 -23.35 16.76 37.40
C ILE A 309 -24.50 15.87 36.93
N SER A 310 -25.58 15.75 37.68
CA SER A 310 -26.72 14.88 37.33
C SER A 310 -27.55 15.39 36.14
N GLU A 311 -27.54 16.69 35.89
CA GLU A 311 -28.22 17.32 34.76
C GLU A 311 -27.33 17.40 33.50
N ALA A 312 -26.00 17.21 33.64
CA ALA A 312 -25.09 17.31 32.53
C ALA A 312 -25.27 16.17 31.51
N PRO A 313 -25.32 16.45 30.22
CA PRO A 313 -25.46 15.43 29.16
C PRO A 313 -24.15 14.67 28.94
N LEU A 314 -23.68 13.95 29.95
CA LEU A 314 -22.44 13.12 29.90
C LEU A 314 -22.81 11.65 30.01
N PHE A 315 -22.46 10.88 28.98
CA PHE A 315 -22.74 9.45 28.88
C PHE A 315 -21.45 8.65 29.09
N VAL A 316 -21.51 7.60 29.90
CA VAL A 316 -20.36 6.76 30.22
C VAL A 316 -20.69 5.30 29.93
N ASP A 317 -19.83 4.64 29.14
CA ASP A 317 -19.89 3.21 28.86
C ASP A 317 -18.56 2.55 29.25
N ASP A 318 -18.60 1.49 30.09
CA ASP A 318 -17.44 0.74 30.56
C ASP A 318 -17.49 -0.74 30.14
N THR A 319 -18.16 -1.03 29.03
CA THR A 319 -18.22 -2.38 28.47
C THR A 319 -16.79 -2.85 28.10
N PRO A 320 -16.29 -3.95 28.68
CA PRO A 320 -14.95 -4.43 28.37
C PRO A 320 -14.88 -5.01 26.95
N ASN A 321 -13.70 -4.99 26.34
CA ASN A 321 -13.42 -5.54 25.00
C ASN A 321 -14.31 -5.00 23.86
N MET A 322 -14.81 -3.76 24.01
CA MET A 322 -15.66 -3.12 23.01
C MET A 322 -14.95 -2.99 21.67
N ASN A 323 -15.62 -3.37 20.61
CA ASN A 323 -15.11 -3.19 19.26
C ASN A 323 -15.63 -1.88 18.62
N LEU A 324 -15.02 -1.50 17.49
CA LEU A 324 -15.35 -0.26 16.79
C LEU A 324 -16.83 -0.21 16.34
N MET A 325 -17.43 -1.35 15.96
CA MET A 325 -18.80 -1.41 15.47
C MET A 325 -19.80 -1.14 16.58
N GLU A 326 -19.53 -1.62 17.79
CA GLU A 326 -20.35 -1.33 18.98
C GLU A 326 -20.30 0.15 19.35
N ILE A 327 -19.08 0.75 19.37
CA ILE A 327 -18.90 2.18 19.60
C ILE A 327 -19.72 2.97 18.57
N ARG A 328 -19.63 2.59 17.29
CA ARG A 328 -20.35 3.23 16.18
C ARG A 328 -21.85 3.15 16.35
N ALA A 329 -22.38 1.97 16.69
CA ALA A 329 -23.82 1.78 16.92
C ALA A 329 -24.35 2.59 18.11
N LYS A 330 -23.58 2.64 19.21
CA LYS A 330 -23.93 3.40 20.42
C LYS A 330 -23.83 4.92 20.16
N ALA A 331 -22.76 5.37 19.47
CA ALA A 331 -22.58 6.77 19.10
C ALA A 331 -23.69 7.31 18.18
N ARG A 332 -24.11 6.54 17.16
CA ARG A 332 -25.24 6.90 16.30
C ARG A 332 -26.54 7.05 17.09
N ARG A 333 -26.83 6.14 18.02
CA ARG A 333 -28.00 6.23 18.89
C ARG A 333 -27.97 7.48 19.75
N LEU A 334 -26.82 7.81 20.35
CA LEU A 334 -26.65 9.01 21.16
C LEU A 334 -26.76 10.28 20.31
N LYS A 335 -26.24 10.28 19.09
CA LYS A 335 -26.37 11.39 18.15
C LYS A 335 -27.83 11.68 17.82
N GLN A 336 -28.61 10.64 17.51
CA GLN A 336 -30.02 10.79 17.17
C GLN A 336 -30.89 11.22 18.33
N ARG A 337 -30.59 10.76 19.58
CA ARG A 337 -31.44 11.01 20.75
C ARG A 337 -31.07 12.25 21.55
N HIS A 338 -29.75 12.58 21.58
CA HIS A 338 -29.22 13.59 22.50
C HIS A 338 -28.32 14.60 21.78
N ASP A 339 -28.30 14.61 20.45
CA ASP A 339 -27.44 15.49 19.63
C ASP A 339 -25.97 15.46 20.11
N LEU A 340 -25.39 14.25 20.16
CA LEU A 340 -24.02 14.03 20.62
C LEU A 340 -23.03 14.98 19.92
N LYS A 341 -22.16 15.65 20.70
CA LYS A 341 -21.20 16.64 20.21
C LYS A 341 -19.75 16.20 20.36
N MET A 342 -19.42 15.25 21.24
CA MET A 342 -18.07 14.79 21.46
C MET A 342 -18.04 13.31 21.86
N ILE A 343 -17.02 12.60 21.41
CA ILE A 343 -16.76 11.21 21.78
C ILE A 343 -15.34 11.11 22.35
N VAL A 344 -15.19 10.41 23.48
CA VAL A 344 -13.89 10.05 24.08
C VAL A 344 -13.77 8.53 24.12
N VAL A 345 -12.64 7.99 23.66
CA VAL A 345 -12.30 6.54 23.70
C VAL A 345 -11.00 6.36 24.48
N ASP A 346 -11.08 5.73 25.66
CA ASP A 346 -9.92 5.49 26.55
C ASP A 346 -9.71 3.99 26.77
N TYR A 347 -8.69 3.36 26.14
CA TYR A 347 -7.72 3.81 25.18
C TYR A 347 -7.57 2.83 24.01
N LEU A 348 -7.04 3.29 22.88
CA LEU A 348 -6.96 2.59 21.60
C LEU A 348 -6.38 1.17 21.69
N GLN A 349 -5.34 1.00 22.52
CA GLN A 349 -4.63 -0.28 22.60
C GLN A 349 -5.42 -1.37 23.36
N LEU A 350 -6.57 -1.09 23.95
CA LEU A 350 -7.46 -2.11 24.54
C LEU A 350 -8.64 -2.50 23.66
N MET A 351 -8.85 -1.78 22.56
CA MET A 351 -9.89 -2.16 21.61
C MET A 351 -9.53 -3.47 20.91
N SER A 352 -10.55 -4.29 20.62
CA SER A 352 -10.42 -5.49 19.81
C SER A 352 -10.79 -5.21 18.36
N SER A 353 -10.00 -5.73 17.41
CA SER A 353 -10.39 -5.72 15.99
C SER A 353 -11.21 -6.98 15.68
N PRO A 354 -12.34 -6.87 14.95
CA PRO A 354 -13.11 -8.03 14.53
C PRO A 354 -12.36 -8.93 13.55
N LYS A 355 -11.33 -8.42 12.89
CA LYS A 355 -10.43 -9.21 12.04
C LYS A 355 -9.22 -9.59 12.88
N ARG A 356 -8.85 -10.87 12.92
CA ARG A 356 -7.53 -11.28 13.41
C ARG A 356 -6.46 -10.64 12.51
N THR A 357 -6.01 -9.47 12.90
CA THR A 357 -4.85 -8.84 12.26
C THR A 357 -3.58 -9.52 12.78
N GLU A 358 -2.66 -9.77 11.90
CA GLU A 358 -1.43 -10.52 12.21
C GLU A 358 -0.44 -9.71 13.06
N SER A 359 -0.65 -8.39 13.21
CA SER A 359 0.16 -7.54 14.08
C SER A 359 -0.68 -6.52 14.81
N ARG A 360 -0.31 -6.26 16.08
CA ARG A 360 -0.94 -5.23 16.94
C ARG A 360 -0.90 -3.84 16.32
N GLN A 361 0.13 -3.55 15.55
CA GLN A 361 0.31 -2.26 14.85
C GLN A 361 -0.74 -2.05 13.77
N GLN A 362 -1.04 -3.08 13.01
CA GLN A 362 -2.06 -3.04 11.96
C GLN A 362 -3.46 -2.86 12.57
N GLU A 363 -3.71 -3.52 13.68
CA GLU A 363 -4.95 -3.40 14.44
C GLU A 363 -5.18 -1.95 14.91
N VAL A 364 -4.17 -1.30 15.51
CA VAL A 364 -4.27 0.10 15.96
C VAL A 364 -4.43 1.06 14.78
N ALA A 365 -3.82 0.77 13.60
CA ALA A 365 -4.00 1.57 12.38
C ALA A 365 -5.43 1.48 11.85
N GLU A 366 -5.98 0.27 11.76
CA GLU A 366 -7.38 0.06 11.34
C GLU A 366 -8.36 0.74 12.29
N LEU A 367 -8.11 0.65 13.59
CA LEU A 367 -8.92 1.32 14.63
C LEU A 367 -8.85 2.86 14.49
N SER A 368 -7.66 3.43 14.29
CA SER A 368 -7.48 4.87 14.08
C SER A 368 -8.27 5.36 12.85
N ARG A 369 -8.10 4.66 11.71
CA ARG A 369 -8.86 4.96 10.50
C ARG A 369 -10.37 4.82 10.73
N GLY A 370 -10.79 3.78 11.42
CA GLY A 370 -12.21 3.54 11.72
C GLY A 370 -12.80 4.62 12.63
N LEU A 371 -12.04 5.12 13.64
CA LEU A 371 -12.46 6.24 14.48
C LEU A 371 -12.51 7.57 13.70
N LYS A 372 -11.62 7.77 12.72
CA LYS A 372 -11.68 8.93 11.82
C LYS A 372 -12.93 8.89 10.94
N LEU A 373 -13.29 7.71 10.42
CA LEU A 373 -14.53 7.52 9.66
C LEU A 373 -15.75 7.75 10.57
N LEU A 374 -15.72 7.22 11.80
CA LEU A 374 -16.78 7.47 12.79
C LEU A 374 -16.95 8.97 13.07
N ALA A 375 -15.87 9.71 13.28
CA ALA A 375 -15.91 11.16 13.50
C ALA A 375 -16.64 11.89 12.36
N LYS A 376 -16.33 11.55 11.10
CA LYS A 376 -17.00 12.12 9.93
C LYS A 376 -18.47 11.73 9.84
N GLU A 377 -18.80 10.47 10.11
CA GLU A 377 -20.15 9.92 9.99
C GLU A 377 -21.13 10.52 11.02
N VAL A 378 -20.68 10.63 12.27
CA VAL A 378 -21.52 11.19 13.35
C VAL A 378 -21.36 12.70 13.49
N GLU A 379 -20.54 13.31 12.66
CA GLU A 379 -20.24 14.77 12.67
C GLU A 379 -19.88 15.26 14.07
N CYS A 380 -18.99 14.54 14.75
CA CYS A 380 -18.50 14.87 16.08
C CYS A 380 -16.97 14.75 16.11
N PRO A 381 -16.25 15.56 16.92
CA PRO A 381 -14.86 15.29 17.25
C PRO A 381 -14.77 13.99 18.06
N VAL A 382 -13.80 13.14 17.71
CA VAL A 382 -13.47 11.91 18.43
C VAL A 382 -12.09 12.07 19.06
N ILE A 383 -12.03 11.98 20.38
CA ILE A 383 -10.80 11.99 21.16
C ILE A 383 -10.41 10.55 21.46
N ALA A 384 -9.25 10.13 20.95
CA ALA A 384 -8.70 8.81 21.22
C ALA A 384 -7.47 8.92 22.12
N VAL A 385 -7.52 8.24 23.26
CA VAL A 385 -6.37 8.18 24.18
C VAL A 385 -5.41 7.12 23.69
N SER A 386 -4.09 7.44 23.71
CA SER A 386 -3.04 6.52 23.27
C SER A 386 -1.85 6.54 24.23
N GLN A 387 -1.15 5.41 24.30
CA GLN A 387 0.08 5.31 25.09
C GLN A 387 1.29 5.54 24.19
N LEU A 388 2.27 6.32 24.68
CA LEU A 388 3.56 6.50 24.02
C LEU A 388 4.50 5.32 24.31
N ASN A 389 5.42 5.06 23.37
CA ASN A 389 6.53 4.14 23.59
C ASN A 389 7.50 4.68 24.68
N ARG A 390 8.55 3.90 25.04
CA ARG A 390 9.52 4.31 26.05
C ARG A 390 10.59 5.29 25.57
N GLY A 391 10.48 5.82 24.35
CA GLY A 391 11.43 6.77 23.76
C GLY A 391 11.70 8.00 24.62
N PRO A 392 10.67 8.68 25.17
CA PRO A 392 10.87 9.85 26.03
C PRO A 392 11.74 9.55 27.27
N GLU A 393 11.62 8.38 27.87
CA GLU A 393 12.38 7.98 29.05
C GLU A 393 13.90 7.85 28.79
N GLN A 394 14.28 7.67 27.53
CA GLN A 394 15.69 7.51 27.12
C GLN A 394 16.34 8.83 26.72
N ARG A 395 15.57 9.89 26.46
CA ARG A 395 16.08 11.21 26.07
C ARG A 395 16.51 12.01 27.29
N THR A 396 17.44 12.95 27.08
CA THR A 396 17.93 13.83 28.14
C THR A 396 16.84 14.80 28.60
N ASP A 397 16.05 15.34 27.69
CA ASP A 397 14.99 16.31 27.98
C ASP A 397 13.64 15.68 28.35
N LYS A 398 13.52 14.34 28.29
CA LYS A 398 12.30 13.56 28.57
C LYS A 398 11.04 14.03 27.83
N ARG A 399 11.13 15.00 26.92
CA ARG A 399 9.99 15.56 26.20
C ARG A 399 9.49 14.58 25.14
N PRO A 400 8.17 14.33 25.08
CA PRO A 400 7.58 13.49 24.07
C PRO A 400 7.62 14.17 22.69
N GLN A 401 7.77 13.35 21.66
CA GLN A 401 7.74 13.75 20.25
C GLN A 401 6.70 12.92 19.51
N LEU A 402 6.26 13.40 18.36
CA LEU A 402 5.29 12.69 17.52
C LEU A 402 5.73 11.26 17.17
N SER A 403 7.06 11.06 17.01
CA SER A 403 7.66 9.74 16.80
C SER A 403 7.46 8.74 17.95
N ASP A 404 7.13 9.20 19.16
CA ASP A 404 6.92 8.33 20.32
C ASP A 404 5.52 7.71 20.36
N LEU A 405 4.59 8.28 19.59
CA LEU A 405 3.28 7.68 19.36
C LEU A 405 3.37 6.40 18.52
N ARG A 406 4.52 6.20 17.89
CA ARG A 406 4.75 5.15 16.91
C ARG A 406 5.40 3.93 17.53
N GLU A 407 4.82 2.79 17.28
CA GLU A 407 5.47 1.49 17.40
C GLU A 407 6.07 1.02 16.06
N SER A 408 5.94 1.86 15.01
CA SER A 408 6.32 1.53 13.65
C SER A 408 7.82 1.43 13.43
N GLY A 409 8.17 0.60 12.47
CA GLY A 409 9.53 0.41 12.02
C GLY A 409 10.05 1.59 11.20
N CYS A 410 11.34 1.80 11.27
CA CYS A 410 12.04 2.87 10.56
C CYS A 410 13.10 2.31 9.63
N LEU A 411 13.52 3.12 8.66
CA LEU A 411 14.50 2.82 7.62
C LEU A 411 15.72 3.72 7.76
N THR A 412 16.86 3.33 7.17
CA THR A 412 18.07 4.15 7.17
C THR A 412 18.04 5.23 6.08
N GLU A 413 18.90 6.24 6.21
CA GLU A 413 19.02 7.40 5.30
C GLU A 413 19.28 6.98 3.84
N ASP A 414 20.07 5.91 3.63
CA ASP A 414 20.44 5.40 2.30
C ASP A 414 19.31 4.62 1.60
N THR A 415 18.17 4.44 2.26
CA THR A 415 17.01 3.75 1.68
C THR A 415 16.47 4.53 0.49
N LYS A 416 16.37 3.86 -0.66
CA LYS A 416 15.92 4.44 -1.93
C LYS A 416 14.45 4.18 -2.15
N VAL A 417 13.74 5.24 -2.53
CA VAL A 417 12.32 5.22 -2.91
C VAL A 417 12.20 5.53 -4.40
N ILE A 418 11.30 4.85 -5.10
CA ILE A 418 11.05 5.09 -6.52
C ILE A 418 9.95 6.13 -6.67
N ARG A 419 10.26 7.28 -7.28
CA ARG A 419 9.28 8.31 -7.62
C ARG A 419 8.35 7.78 -8.72
N ALA A 420 7.05 8.04 -8.58
CA ALA A 420 6.08 7.62 -9.58
C ALA A 420 6.06 8.53 -10.81
N ASP A 421 6.42 9.81 -10.66
CA ASP A 421 6.44 10.79 -11.75
C ASP A 421 7.60 10.60 -12.74
N THR A 422 8.77 10.20 -12.26
CA THR A 422 10.00 10.14 -13.05
C THR A 422 10.66 8.76 -13.09
N ASN A 423 10.17 7.79 -12.30
CA ASN A 423 10.83 6.52 -12.01
C ASN A 423 12.27 6.64 -11.49
N ALA A 424 12.67 7.84 -11.07
CA ALA A 424 13.94 8.08 -10.43
C ALA A 424 13.95 7.50 -9.01
N GLU A 425 15.09 6.96 -8.58
CA GLU A 425 15.34 6.69 -7.16
C GLU A 425 15.84 7.94 -6.47
N VAL A 426 15.34 8.15 -5.26
CA VAL A 426 15.78 9.20 -4.35
C VAL A 426 15.92 8.60 -2.96
N THR A 427 16.97 8.93 -2.23
CA THR A 427 17.16 8.43 -0.86
C THR A 427 16.30 9.20 0.13
N LEU A 428 15.91 8.56 1.24
CA LEU A 428 15.20 9.23 2.33
C LEU A 428 16.01 10.42 2.88
N GLY A 429 17.34 10.26 2.95
CA GLY A 429 18.24 11.35 3.37
C GLY A 429 18.26 12.54 2.41
N GLU A 430 18.21 12.33 1.10
CA GLU A 430 18.10 13.40 0.11
C GLU A 430 16.76 14.12 0.22
N LEU A 431 15.65 13.39 0.39
CA LEU A 431 14.32 13.97 0.59
C LEU A 431 14.25 14.82 1.84
N LEU A 432 14.85 14.35 2.94
CA LEU A 432 14.90 15.11 4.18
C LEU A 432 15.74 16.40 4.02
N ARG A 433 16.96 16.30 3.46
CA ARG A 433 17.85 17.46 3.29
C ARG A 433 17.29 18.52 2.33
N SER A 434 16.58 18.08 1.30
CA SER A 434 15.91 19.01 0.36
C SER A 434 14.64 19.63 0.93
N GLY A 435 14.08 19.09 2.01
CA GLY A 435 12.79 19.49 2.54
C GLY A 435 11.62 19.20 1.59
N ALA A 436 11.82 18.29 0.64
CA ALA A 436 10.83 17.96 -0.38
C ALA A 436 9.56 17.39 0.26
N ARG A 437 8.41 17.85 -0.24
CA ARG A 437 7.07 17.45 0.22
C ARG A 437 6.22 17.01 -0.96
N ASP A 438 5.18 16.24 -0.67
CA ASP A 438 4.13 15.83 -1.62
C ASP A 438 4.69 15.16 -2.88
N ILE A 439 5.63 14.23 -2.67
CA ILE A 439 6.33 13.53 -3.74
C ILE A 439 5.51 12.32 -4.18
N PRO A 440 5.21 12.17 -5.48
CA PRO A 440 4.57 10.97 -5.98
C PRO A 440 5.54 9.78 -5.91
N VAL A 441 5.10 8.69 -5.27
CA VAL A 441 5.86 7.44 -5.10
C VAL A 441 5.01 6.25 -5.50
N TRP A 442 5.65 5.15 -5.92
CA TRP A 442 4.95 3.90 -6.16
C TRP A 442 4.59 3.21 -4.86
N ALA A 443 3.31 2.85 -4.74
CA ALA A 443 2.70 2.13 -3.63
C ALA A 443 1.90 0.94 -4.17
N LEU A 444 1.45 0.06 -3.28
CA LEU A 444 0.56 -1.06 -3.62
C LEU A 444 -0.85 -0.76 -3.17
N ASP A 445 -1.82 -1.03 -4.03
CA ASP A 445 -3.23 -1.04 -3.67
C ASP A 445 -3.64 -2.35 -2.95
N GLU A 446 -4.91 -2.49 -2.62
CA GLU A 446 -5.47 -3.69 -1.96
C GLU A 446 -5.36 -4.97 -2.81
N ARG A 447 -5.18 -4.82 -4.13
CA ARG A 447 -4.99 -5.93 -5.08
C ARG A 447 -3.51 -6.25 -5.32
N LEU A 448 -2.62 -5.61 -4.56
CA LEU A 448 -1.18 -5.69 -4.75
C LEU A 448 -0.73 -5.25 -6.15
N LYS A 449 -1.42 -4.25 -6.73
CA LYS A 449 -1.05 -3.56 -7.96
C LYS A 449 -0.36 -2.25 -7.64
N PHE A 450 0.59 -1.84 -8.49
CA PHE A 450 1.24 -0.55 -8.35
C PHE A 450 0.28 0.60 -8.63
N THR A 451 0.25 1.55 -7.72
CA THR A 451 -0.51 2.80 -7.83
C THR A 451 0.35 3.98 -7.38
N PRO A 452 0.27 5.14 -8.04
CA PRO A 452 0.96 6.33 -7.54
C PRO A 452 0.24 6.86 -6.29
N ARG A 453 1.03 7.22 -5.27
CA ARG A 453 0.56 7.82 -4.02
C ARG A 453 1.48 8.96 -3.61
N THR A 454 0.96 9.87 -2.82
CA THR A 454 1.71 11.03 -2.34
C THR A 454 2.45 10.70 -1.05
N MET A 455 3.78 10.78 -1.08
CA MET A 455 4.62 10.81 0.11
C MET A 455 4.71 12.26 0.58
N THR A 456 4.05 12.60 1.69
CA THR A 456 3.93 13.99 2.15
C THR A 456 5.26 14.56 2.63
N HIS A 457 6.01 13.80 3.41
CA HIS A 457 7.33 14.19 3.90
C HIS A 457 8.09 13.01 4.52
N VAL A 458 9.39 13.18 4.65
CA VAL A 458 10.31 12.30 5.40
C VAL A 458 10.76 13.03 6.67
N PHE A 459 10.93 12.31 7.77
CA PHE A 459 11.33 12.89 9.06
C PHE A 459 12.22 11.93 9.85
N PRO A 460 13.10 12.46 10.72
CA PRO A 460 13.95 11.65 11.58
C PRO A 460 13.14 10.98 12.70
N SER A 461 13.46 9.71 12.97
CA SER A 461 12.84 8.90 14.05
C SER A 461 13.82 8.52 15.15
N GLY A 462 14.97 9.20 15.23
CA GLY A 462 16.00 9.03 16.24
C GLY A 462 16.98 7.91 15.92
N ARG A 463 17.76 7.48 16.94
CA ARG A 463 18.75 6.40 16.83
C ARG A 463 18.17 5.09 17.35
N ARG A 464 18.18 4.05 16.53
CA ARG A 464 17.61 2.74 16.87
C ARG A 464 18.52 1.60 16.39
N GLU A 465 18.34 0.42 16.98
CA GLU A 465 18.98 -0.79 16.51
C GLU A 465 18.42 -1.17 15.14
N THR A 466 19.31 -1.43 14.18
CA THR A 466 18.96 -1.74 12.80
C THR A 466 19.55 -3.08 12.36
N PHE A 467 18.88 -3.68 11.41
CA PHE A 467 19.23 -4.96 10.81
C PHE A 467 19.30 -4.83 9.29
N ARG A 468 20.29 -5.48 8.70
CA ARG A 468 20.35 -5.61 7.24
C ARG A 468 19.65 -6.88 6.81
N LEU A 469 18.55 -6.69 6.08
CA LEU A 469 17.80 -7.74 5.42
C LEU A 469 18.42 -7.99 4.04
N ARG A 470 18.75 -9.23 3.73
CA ARG A 470 19.27 -9.63 2.41
C ARG A 470 18.39 -10.71 1.80
N LEU A 471 18.01 -10.52 0.53
CA LEU A 471 17.15 -11.41 -0.23
C LEU A 471 17.93 -12.28 -1.22
N ALA A 472 17.31 -13.36 -1.69
CA ALA A 472 17.91 -14.28 -2.65
C ALA A 472 18.13 -13.64 -4.03
N SER A 473 17.38 -12.62 -4.41
CA SER A 473 17.65 -11.78 -5.59
C SER A 473 18.89 -10.92 -5.46
N GLY A 474 19.45 -10.79 -4.24
CA GLY A 474 20.55 -9.89 -3.92
C GLY A 474 20.13 -8.46 -3.58
N LYS A 475 18.82 -8.19 -3.44
CA LYS A 475 18.30 -6.94 -2.87
C LYS A 475 18.59 -6.88 -1.38
N GLU A 476 18.89 -5.68 -0.88
CA GLU A 476 19.21 -5.42 0.52
C GLU A 476 18.43 -4.20 1.02
N LEU A 477 17.99 -4.24 2.28
CA LEU A 477 17.36 -3.12 2.97
C LEU A 477 17.79 -3.11 4.43
N GLU A 478 18.02 -1.92 4.99
CA GLU A 478 18.35 -1.72 6.39
C GLU A 478 17.14 -1.13 7.12
N ALA A 479 16.66 -1.85 8.13
CA ALA A 479 15.45 -1.51 8.85
C ALA A 479 15.53 -1.87 10.34
N THR A 480 14.68 -1.28 11.15
CA THR A 480 14.50 -1.66 12.56
C THR A 480 13.71 -2.97 12.68
N ALA A 481 13.83 -3.68 13.81
CA ALA A 481 13.17 -4.98 14.03
C ALA A 481 11.64 -4.92 13.87
N ASN A 482 11.03 -3.81 14.21
CA ASN A 482 9.58 -3.60 14.13
C ASN A 482 9.09 -3.08 12.76
N HIS A 483 9.98 -2.94 11.74
CA HIS A 483 9.58 -2.48 10.42
C HIS A 483 8.78 -3.57 9.68
N PRO A 484 7.56 -3.25 9.16
CA PRO A 484 6.71 -4.24 8.52
C PRO A 484 7.10 -4.50 7.06
N PHE A 485 7.16 -5.78 6.69
CA PHE A 485 7.36 -6.28 5.33
C PHE A 485 6.16 -7.09 4.87
N LEU A 486 5.84 -7.00 3.59
CA LEU A 486 4.74 -7.75 2.99
C LEU A 486 5.10 -9.24 2.88
N THR A 487 4.37 -10.10 3.58
CA THR A 487 4.39 -11.57 3.42
C THR A 487 3.13 -12.03 2.68
N PHE A 488 3.05 -13.30 2.31
CA PHE A 488 1.85 -13.83 1.64
C PHE A 488 0.59 -13.72 2.52
N ASP A 489 0.76 -13.82 3.83
CA ASP A 489 -0.33 -13.73 4.80
C ASP A 489 -0.53 -12.30 5.34
N GLY A 490 0.11 -11.28 4.75
CA GLY A 490 -0.02 -9.88 5.13
C GLY A 490 1.29 -9.25 5.63
N TRP A 491 1.19 -8.10 6.29
CA TRP A 491 2.34 -7.33 6.77
C TRP A 491 2.87 -7.88 8.10
N ARG A 492 4.18 -8.20 8.16
CA ARG A 492 4.84 -8.74 9.37
C ARG A 492 6.11 -7.97 9.69
N SER A 493 6.37 -7.75 10.98
CA SER A 493 7.58 -7.06 11.45
C SER A 493 8.84 -7.87 11.16
N LEU A 494 9.95 -7.20 10.86
CA LEU A 494 11.25 -7.85 10.59
C LEU A 494 11.66 -8.80 11.72
N GLY A 495 11.39 -8.43 12.98
CA GLY A 495 11.70 -9.26 14.15
C GLY A 495 10.94 -10.59 14.21
N ASP A 496 9.78 -10.67 13.53
CA ASP A 496 8.95 -11.88 13.45
C ASP A 496 9.30 -12.74 12.22
N LEU A 497 10.21 -12.24 11.36
CA LEU A 497 10.62 -12.95 10.15
C LEU A 497 11.87 -13.81 10.40
N ALA A 498 11.92 -14.95 9.74
CA ALA A 498 13.07 -15.84 9.78
C ALA A 498 13.73 -15.97 8.42
N VAL A 499 14.99 -16.39 8.40
CA VAL A 499 15.67 -16.83 7.17
C VAL A 499 14.86 -17.96 6.52
N GLY A 500 14.57 -17.79 5.23
CA GLY A 500 13.70 -18.70 4.47
C GLY A 500 12.30 -18.16 4.21
N THR A 501 11.79 -17.22 5.03
CA THR A 501 10.51 -16.53 4.79
C THR A 501 10.54 -15.78 3.45
N ARG A 502 9.42 -15.75 2.74
CA ARG A 502 9.26 -15.01 1.48
C ARG A 502 8.55 -13.69 1.75
N ILE A 503 9.09 -12.62 1.17
CA ILE A 503 8.52 -11.27 1.25
C ILE A 503 8.28 -10.69 -0.14
N GLY A 504 7.39 -9.71 -0.21
CA GLY A 504 7.00 -9.07 -1.46
C GLY A 504 8.06 -8.10 -1.97
N VAL A 505 8.47 -8.27 -3.22
CA VAL A 505 9.32 -7.33 -3.96
C VAL A 505 8.66 -6.94 -5.27
N ALA A 506 9.06 -5.80 -5.83
CA ALA A 506 8.55 -5.35 -7.11
C ALA A 506 8.83 -6.39 -8.21
N ARG A 507 7.80 -6.81 -8.92
CA ARG A 507 7.87 -7.71 -10.08
C ARG A 507 8.04 -6.96 -11.39
N HIS A 508 7.49 -5.76 -11.49
CA HIS A 508 7.70 -4.81 -12.57
C HIS A 508 7.67 -3.39 -12.02
N VAL A 509 8.08 -2.42 -12.81
CA VAL A 509 7.94 -1.00 -12.50
C VAL A 509 7.09 -0.37 -13.61
N PRO A 510 5.94 0.26 -13.30
CA PRO A 510 5.10 0.89 -14.31
C PRO A 510 5.79 2.04 -15.05
N ALA A 511 5.18 2.52 -16.13
CA ALA A 511 5.63 3.75 -16.78
C ALA A 511 5.53 4.93 -15.79
N PRO A 512 6.44 5.92 -15.87
CA PRO A 512 6.32 7.10 -15.04
C PRO A 512 5.02 7.85 -15.38
N THR A 513 4.39 8.47 -14.38
CA THR A 513 3.17 9.25 -14.61
C THR A 513 3.41 10.51 -15.42
N THR A 514 4.67 11.00 -15.46
CA THR A 514 5.11 12.10 -16.30
C THR A 514 6.17 11.58 -17.28
N VAL A 515 5.83 11.53 -18.55
CA VAL A 515 6.77 11.07 -19.58
C VAL A 515 7.88 12.12 -19.74
N ALA A 516 9.13 11.69 -19.61
CA ALA A 516 10.28 12.55 -19.85
C ALA A 516 10.41 12.86 -21.37
N PRO A 517 10.91 14.05 -21.72
CA PRO A 517 11.20 14.37 -23.12
C PRO A 517 12.11 13.32 -23.75
N SER A 518 11.81 12.91 -24.97
CA SER A 518 12.61 11.95 -25.74
C SER A 518 14.01 12.50 -25.98
N TRP A 519 15.02 11.65 -25.81
CA TRP A 519 16.40 11.97 -26.15
C TRP A 519 16.70 11.63 -27.62
N PRO A 520 17.66 12.28 -28.26
CA PRO A 520 18.22 11.78 -29.49
C PRO A 520 18.75 10.34 -29.32
N ASP A 521 18.42 9.43 -30.23
CA ASP A 521 18.86 8.03 -30.14
C ASP A 521 20.40 7.91 -30.08
N ASP A 522 21.11 8.81 -30.76
CA ASP A 522 22.59 8.89 -30.71
C ASP A 522 23.13 9.18 -29.30
N GLU A 523 22.45 9.99 -28.50
CA GLU A 523 22.80 10.23 -27.11
C GLU A 523 22.58 8.98 -26.25
N VAL A 524 21.48 8.26 -26.47
CA VAL A 524 21.19 7.01 -25.76
C VAL A 524 22.22 5.94 -26.08
N VAL A 525 22.61 5.79 -27.36
CA VAL A 525 23.63 4.85 -27.83
C VAL A 525 25.02 5.21 -27.25
N MET A 526 25.38 6.50 -27.36
CA MET A 526 26.66 6.98 -26.82
C MET A 526 26.77 6.74 -25.32
N LEU A 527 25.68 7.02 -24.56
CA LEU A 527 25.66 6.82 -23.12
C LEU A 527 25.86 5.35 -22.75
N ALA A 528 25.12 4.44 -23.42
CA ALA A 528 25.23 3.00 -23.17
C ALA A 528 26.65 2.48 -23.34
N HIS A 529 27.31 2.82 -24.46
CA HIS A 529 28.67 2.40 -24.74
C HIS A 529 29.69 3.02 -23.77
N LEU A 530 29.56 4.31 -23.43
CA LEU A 530 30.46 4.97 -22.50
C LEU A 530 30.31 4.49 -21.05
N ILE A 531 29.10 4.16 -20.62
CA ILE A 531 28.89 3.55 -19.28
C ILE A 531 29.58 2.17 -19.21
N GLY A 532 29.47 1.34 -20.24
CA GLY A 532 30.16 0.06 -20.29
C GLY A 532 31.65 0.25 -20.45
N ASP A 533 32.14 0.28 -21.69
CA ASP A 533 33.54 0.23 -22.06
C ASP A 533 34.24 1.60 -22.23
N GLY A 534 33.54 2.71 -21.89
CA GLY A 534 34.09 4.05 -22.01
C GLY A 534 35.04 4.43 -20.87
N SER A 535 36.05 5.25 -21.17
CA SER A 535 36.91 5.91 -20.19
C SER A 535 36.79 7.44 -20.35
N PHE A 536 36.33 8.12 -19.32
CA PHE A 536 36.14 9.57 -19.29
C PHE A 536 36.67 10.21 -18.01
N VAL A 537 37.80 9.71 -17.52
CA VAL A 537 38.51 10.22 -16.34
C VAL A 537 39.02 11.63 -16.61
N ALA A 538 38.96 12.51 -15.62
CA ALA A 538 39.42 13.88 -15.72
C ALA A 538 40.90 13.95 -16.17
N ARG A 539 41.22 14.95 -17.02
CA ARG A 539 42.54 15.20 -17.59
C ARG A 539 43.05 14.13 -18.60
N GLN A 540 42.19 13.22 -19.04
CA GLN A 540 42.48 12.28 -20.12
C GLN A 540 41.48 12.45 -21.27
N PRO A 541 41.86 12.11 -22.51
CA PRO A 541 40.89 12.05 -23.62
C PRO A 541 39.80 11.03 -23.31
N ILE A 542 38.57 11.33 -23.74
CA ILE A 542 37.49 10.33 -23.71
C ILE A 542 37.86 9.23 -24.69
N ARG A 543 37.81 7.99 -24.22
CA ARG A 543 38.18 6.80 -25.01
C ARG A 543 37.08 5.75 -24.90
N TYR A 544 36.87 5.04 -25.95
CA TYR A 544 36.06 3.85 -26.02
C TYR A 544 36.87 2.70 -26.61
N ALA A 545 36.91 1.55 -25.98
CA ALA A 545 37.68 0.41 -26.42
C ALA A 545 36.77 -0.79 -26.69
N SER A 546 36.92 -1.44 -27.86
CA SER A 546 36.11 -2.63 -28.20
C SER A 546 36.91 -3.51 -29.17
N VAL A 547 36.54 -4.80 -29.18
CA VAL A 547 36.99 -5.78 -30.20
C VAL A 547 35.94 -5.95 -31.30
N ASP A 548 34.76 -5.40 -31.12
CA ASP A 548 33.56 -5.54 -31.97
C ASP A 548 33.45 -4.31 -32.90
N GLU A 549 33.58 -4.54 -34.21
CA GLU A 549 33.49 -3.47 -35.22
C GLU A 549 32.14 -2.78 -35.27
N ASP A 550 31.04 -3.51 -35.04
CA ASP A 550 29.71 -2.93 -35.01
C ASP A 550 29.57 -1.93 -33.84
N ASN A 551 30.15 -2.26 -32.67
CA ASN A 551 30.19 -1.36 -31.53
C ASN A 551 31.04 -0.12 -31.81
N LEU A 552 32.19 -0.28 -32.47
CA LEU A 552 33.04 0.85 -32.89
C LEU A 552 32.31 1.76 -33.88
N ALA A 553 31.57 1.18 -34.82
CA ALA A 553 30.76 1.92 -35.78
C ALA A 553 29.63 2.71 -35.07
N ALA A 554 28.89 2.07 -34.16
CA ALA A 554 27.83 2.71 -33.42
C ALA A 554 28.30 3.93 -32.61
N VAL A 555 29.47 3.80 -31.94
CA VAL A 555 30.05 4.93 -31.17
C VAL A 555 30.59 6.02 -32.10
N THR A 556 31.13 5.66 -33.28
CA THR A 556 31.63 6.63 -34.29
C THR A 556 30.43 7.43 -34.85
N ASP A 557 29.31 6.76 -35.18
CA ASP A 557 28.14 7.40 -35.75
C ASP A 557 27.44 8.30 -34.69
N ALA A 558 27.26 7.82 -33.48
CA ALA A 558 26.74 8.61 -32.36
C ALA A 558 27.65 9.83 -32.01
N GLY A 559 28.99 9.70 -32.25
CA GLY A 559 29.92 10.81 -32.08
C GLY A 559 29.65 12.01 -32.99
N ARG A 560 29.08 11.77 -34.19
CA ARG A 560 28.74 12.83 -35.15
C ARG A 560 27.65 13.76 -34.63
N HIS A 561 26.72 13.25 -33.84
CA HIS A 561 25.70 14.07 -33.17
C HIS A 561 26.32 15.17 -32.30
N PHE A 562 27.41 14.85 -31.61
CA PHE A 562 28.20 15.82 -30.81
C PHE A 562 29.18 16.63 -31.61
N GLY A 563 29.19 16.54 -32.95
CA GLY A 563 30.17 17.18 -33.83
C GLY A 563 31.59 16.62 -33.64
N ILE A 564 31.74 15.38 -33.17
CA ILE A 564 33.01 14.72 -32.89
C ILE A 564 33.32 13.72 -33.97
N THR A 565 34.59 13.74 -34.44
CA THR A 565 35.16 12.68 -35.26
C THR A 565 36.00 11.76 -34.38
N ALA A 566 35.59 10.50 -34.30
CA ALA A 566 36.37 9.50 -33.57
C ALA A 566 37.69 9.21 -34.27
N VAL A 567 38.79 9.23 -33.53
CA VAL A 567 40.11 8.83 -34.03
C VAL A 567 40.37 7.41 -33.57
N ARG A 568 40.64 6.53 -34.52
CA ARG A 568 40.89 5.10 -34.29
C ARG A 568 42.36 4.83 -34.01
N ASP A 569 42.65 4.12 -32.94
CA ASP A 569 43.95 3.61 -32.56
C ASP A 569 43.82 2.08 -32.41
N ASP A 570 44.49 1.35 -33.31
CA ASP A 570 44.48 -0.11 -33.31
C ASP A 570 45.69 -0.65 -32.51
N TYR A 571 45.42 -1.61 -31.62
CA TYR A 571 46.41 -2.30 -30.81
C TYR A 571 46.41 -3.80 -31.15
N PRO A 572 47.10 -4.21 -32.27
CA PRO A 572 47.05 -5.59 -32.78
C PRO A 572 47.52 -6.64 -31.77
N GLU A 573 48.54 -6.30 -30.95
CA GLU A 573 49.06 -7.21 -29.94
C GLU A 573 48.04 -7.49 -28.80
N ALA A 574 47.18 -6.54 -28.49
CA ALA A 574 46.13 -6.67 -27.49
C ALA A 574 44.80 -7.12 -28.10
N GLY A 575 44.67 -7.19 -29.43
CA GLY A 575 43.45 -7.51 -30.15
C GLY A 575 42.30 -6.52 -29.89
N VAL A 576 42.61 -5.26 -29.57
CA VAL A 576 41.61 -4.24 -29.17
C VAL A 576 41.83 -2.98 -30.00
N THR A 577 40.72 -2.39 -30.47
CA THR A 577 40.69 -1.06 -31.08
C THR A 577 40.16 -0.04 -30.08
N THR A 578 40.83 1.11 -30.00
CA THR A 578 40.40 2.22 -29.15
C THR A 578 39.98 3.39 -30.01
N LEU A 579 38.78 3.96 -29.76
CA LEU A 579 38.37 5.24 -30.32
C LEU A 579 38.70 6.36 -29.35
N ARG A 580 39.43 7.38 -29.82
CA ARG A 580 39.60 8.64 -29.12
C ARG A 580 38.52 9.63 -29.59
N LEU A 581 37.62 10.04 -28.69
CA LEU A 581 36.54 10.98 -28.97
C LEU A 581 37.07 12.41 -28.73
N THR A 582 37.77 12.96 -29.68
CA THR A 582 38.48 14.25 -29.55
C THR A 582 37.57 15.39 -29.97
N ALA A 583 37.68 16.53 -29.24
CA ALA A 583 36.95 17.73 -29.62
C ALA A 583 37.37 18.25 -31.01
N PRO A 584 36.45 18.76 -31.84
CA PRO A 584 36.76 19.32 -33.17
C PRO A 584 37.48 20.66 -33.09
N PHE A 585 37.86 21.12 -31.90
CA PHE A 585 38.51 22.38 -31.63
C PHE A 585 39.54 22.23 -30.50
N ARG A 586 40.47 23.19 -30.41
CA ARG A 586 41.46 23.22 -29.33
C ARG A 586 40.77 23.49 -27.99
N LEU A 587 41.01 22.61 -27.01
CA LEU A 587 40.48 22.74 -25.65
C LEU A 587 41.12 23.96 -24.97
N ALA A 588 40.30 24.76 -24.28
CA ALA A 588 40.76 25.95 -23.55
C ALA A 588 39.89 26.07 -22.25
N ARG A 589 40.27 26.98 -21.35
CA ARG A 589 39.51 27.28 -20.15
C ARG A 589 38.07 27.73 -20.55
N GLY A 590 37.04 27.02 -20.07
CA GLY A 590 35.64 27.29 -20.43
C GLY A 590 35.17 26.61 -21.73
N ARG A 591 36.04 25.97 -22.54
CA ARG A 591 35.66 25.27 -23.77
C ARG A 591 36.06 23.80 -23.68
N ARG A 592 35.08 22.98 -23.20
CA ARG A 592 35.26 21.54 -22.99
C ARG A 592 34.89 20.74 -24.24
N ASN A 593 35.31 19.51 -24.30
CA ASN A 593 34.81 18.52 -25.26
C ASN A 593 33.28 18.41 -25.11
N PRO A 594 32.49 18.43 -26.19
CA PRO A 594 31.01 18.36 -26.11
C PRO A 594 30.51 17.16 -25.34
N ILE A 595 31.05 15.95 -25.56
CA ILE A 595 30.71 14.76 -24.81
C ILE A 595 31.09 14.91 -23.31
N ALA A 596 32.24 15.49 -23.00
CA ALA A 596 32.65 15.73 -21.62
C ALA A 596 31.75 16.73 -20.91
N ALA A 597 31.25 17.77 -21.61
CA ALA A 597 30.31 18.72 -21.07
C ALA A 597 28.93 18.06 -20.81
N TRP A 598 28.48 17.26 -21.76
CA TRP A 598 27.22 16.50 -21.65
C TRP A 598 27.28 15.47 -20.50
N LEU A 599 28.35 14.65 -20.42
CA LEU A 599 28.55 13.72 -19.30
C LEU A 599 28.67 14.44 -17.95
N ALA A 600 29.24 15.65 -17.92
CA ALA A 600 29.29 16.46 -16.69
C ALA A 600 27.88 16.91 -16.25
N GLY A 601 27.03 17.29 -17.22
CA GLY A 601 25.61 17.59 -16.97
C GLY A 601 24.83 16.40 -16.42
N LEU A 602 25.21 15.17 -16.79
CA LEU A 602 24.65 13.92 -16.30
C LEU A 602 25.30 13.40 -14.99
N GLY A 603 26.31 14.10 -14.46
CA GLY A 603 27.03 13.69 -13.25
C GLY A 603 28.04 12.55 -13.44
N LEU A 604 28.32 12.13 -14.68
CA LEU A 604 29.18 10.98 -14.98
C LEU A 604 30.65 11.33 -15.23
N PHE A 605 30.95 12.54 -15.71
CA PHE A 605 32.28 12.91 -16.10
C PHE A 605 33.30 12.86 -14.96
N GLY A 606 34.39 12.15 -15.15
CA GLY A 606 35.47 11.97 -14.16
C GLY A 606 35.32 10.70 -13.30
N LEU A 607 34.19 10.00 -13.38
CA LEU A 607 33.98 8.75 -12.64
C LEU A 607 34.82 7.59 -13.20
N ARG A 608 35.20 6.70 -12.28
CA ARG A 608 35.84 5.42 -12.60
C ARG A 608 34.77 4.31 -12.74
N SER A 609 35.17 3.17 -13.28
CA SER A 609 34.25 2.05 -13.58
C SER A 609 33.38 1.63 -12.40
N HIS A 610 33.89 1.65 -11.16
CA HIS A 610 33.15 1.27 -9.97
C HIS A 610 32.20 2.37 -9.40
N GLU A 611 32.27 3.58 -9.96
CA GLU A 611 31.48 4.75 -9.57
C GLU A 611 30.37 5.05 -10.59
N LYS A 612 30.39 4.40 -11.76
CA LYS A 612 29.43 4.61 -12.83
C LYS A 612 28.03 4.20 -12.41
N PHE A 613 27.03 4.92 -12.88
CA PHE A 613 25.61 4.69 -12.64
C PHE A 613 24.78 5.07 -13.89
N VAL A 614 23.52 4.69 -13.93
CA VAL A 614 22.59 5.16 -14.97
C VAL A 614 22.01 6.51 -14.53
N PRO A 615 22.16 7.59 -15.34
CA PRO A 615 21.60 8.89 -14.99
C PRO A 615 20.09 8.85 -14.73
N THR A 616 19.66 9.59 -13.73
CA THR A 616 18.25 9.65 -13.30
C THR A 616 17.31 10.05 -14.44
N ALA A 617 17.77 10.95 -15.33
CA ALA A 617 16.98 11.40 -16.48
C ALA A 617 16.63 10.26 -17.47
N LEU A 618 17.47 9.19 -17.55
CA LEU A 618 17.18 8.04 -18.39
C LEU A 618 16.07 7.15 -17.83
N MET A 619 15.90 7.13 -16.51
CA MET A 619 14.90 6.26 -15.85
C MET A 619 13.46 6.61 -16.24
N GLY A 620 13.20 7.87 -16.58
CA GLY A 620 11.88 8.38 -16.97
C GLY A 620 11.59 8.31 -18.47
N LEU A 621 12.51 7.82 -19.29
CA LEU A 621 12.33 7.73 -20.73
C LEU A 621 11.28 6.67 -21.12
N GLU A 622 10.76 6.79 -22.33
CA GLU A 622 9.88 5.78 -22.93
C GLU A 622 10.57 4.40 -23.02
N LYS A 623 9.76 3.35 -22.93
CA LYS A 623 10.23 1.96 -22.99
C LYS A 623 11.09 1.67 -24.22
N LYS A 624 10.77 2.30 -25.38
CA LYS A 624 11.53 2.20 -26.62
C LYS A 624 12.99 2.67 -26.45
N GLN A 625 13.20 3.79 -25.78
CA GLN A 625 14.55 4.36 -25.57
C GLN A 625 15.33 3.59 -24.49
N ILE A 626 14.63 3.13 -23.43
CA ILE A 626 15.24 2.23 -22.43
C ILE A 626 15.67 0.92 -23.10
N ARG A 627 14.87 0.38 -24.02
CA ARG A 627 15.24 -0.78 -24.83
C ARG A 627 16.54 -0.52 -25.63
N LEU A 628 16.59 0.62 -26.32
CA LEU A 628 17.79 1.00 -27.09
C LEU A 628 19.02 1.10 -26.20
N PHE A 629 18.89 1.74 -25.03
CA PHE A 629 19.98 1.82 -24.05
C PHE A 629 20.45 0.45 -23.60
N LEU A 630 19.54 -0.43 -23.17
CA LEU A 630 19.88 -1.79 -22.70
C LEU A 630 20.47 -2.64 -23.82
N HIS A 631 19.97 -2.52 -25.05
CA HIS A 631 20.46 -3.21 -26.23
C HIS A 631 21.95 -2.94 -26.49
N HIS A 632 22.34 -1.67 -26.43
CA HIS A 632 23.74 -1.25 -26.61
C HIS A 632 24.57 -1.46 -25.35
N LEU A 633 24.01 -1.29 -24.15
CA LEU A 633 24.74 -1.54 -22.89
C LEU A 633 25.15 -3.01 -22.78
N TRP A 634 24.28 -3.94 -23.19
CA TRP A 634 24.60 -5.38 -23.17
C TRP A 634 25.69 -5.78 -24.16
N ALA A 635 25.89 -4.99 -25.20
CA ALA A 635 26.96 -5.18 -26.16
C ALA A 635 28.37 -4.92 -25.56
N THR A 636 28.46 -4.22 -24.42
CA THR A 636 29.68 -3.93 -23.68
C THR A 636 30.01 -5.04 -22.67
N ASP A 637 29.64 -4.88 -21.41
CA ASP A 637 29.90 -5.78 -20.28
C ASP A 637 28.85 -6.91 -20.13
N GLY A 638 27.85 -6.99 -21.01
CA GLY A 638 26.84 -8.04 -21.03
C GLY A 638 27.39 -9.34 -21.67
N SER A 639 26.74 -10.46 -21.39
CA SER A 639 27.08 -11.75 -21.96
C SER A 639 25.83 -12.58 -22.24
N VAL A 640 25.82 -13.24 -23.40
CA VAL A 640 24.85 -14.26 -23.78
C VAL A 640 25.61 -15.49 -24.22
N THR A 641 25.50 -16.58 -23.48
CA THR A 641 26.25 -17.82 -23.73
C THR A 641 25.31 -19.00 -23.81
N MET A 642 25.63 -19.93 -24.72
CA MET A 642 24.94 -21.23 -24.79
C MET A 642 25.59 -22.23 -23.83
N THR A 643 24.82 -23.17 -23.32
CA THR A 643 25.34 -24.34 -22.61
C THR A 643 26.05 -25.27 -23.59
N HIS A 644 27.01 -26.08 -23.12
CA HIS A 644 27.71 -27.07 -23.96
C HIS A 644 26.78 -28.08 -24.63
N ALA A 645 25.62 -28.37 -23.98
CA ALA A 645 24.60 -29.25 -24.52
C ALA A 645 23.70 -28.61 -25.60
N GLY A 646 23.87 -27.31 -25.87
CA GLY A 646 23.02 -26.56 -26.82
C GLY A 646 21.56 -26.38 -26.36
N THR A 647 21.24 -26.82 -25.16
CA THR A 647 19.88 -26.80 -24.60
C THR A 647 19.74 -25.70 -23.55
N GLY A 648 19.74 -24.43 -23.98
CA GLY A 648 19.64 -23.28 -23.08
C GLY A 648 20.95 -22.51 -22.96
N GLY A 649 20.94 -21.47 -22.13
CA GLY A 649 22.07 -20.56 -21.99
C GLY A 649 21.98 -19.67 -20.77
N ARG A 650 22.97 -18.81 -20.62
CA ARG A 650 23.04 -17.81 -19.54
C ARG A 650 23.07 -16.41 -20.13
N ILE A 651 22.25 -15.52 -19.58
CA ILE A 651 22.24 -14.10 -19.89
C ILE A 651 22.62 -13.36 -18.61
N TYR A 652 23.69 -12.57 -18.66
CA TYR A 652 24.10 -11.77 -17.51
C TYR A 652 24.81 -10.49 -17.93
N TYR A 653 24.79 -9.49 -17.04
CA TYR A 653 25.59 -8.27 -17.12
C TYR A 653 26.54 -8.23 -15.92
N ALA A 654 27.77 -7.75 -16.10
CA ALA A 654 28.77 -7.73 -15.04
C ALA A 654 29.38 -6.32 -14.87
N SER A 655 29.54 -5.84 -13.64
CA SER A 655 30.19 -4.55 -13.36
C SER A 655 30.89 -4.57 -12.00
N THR A 656 31.87 -3.69 -11.83
CA THR A 656 32.47 -3.37 -10.52
C THR A 656 31.62 -2.32 -9.75
N SER A 657 30.67 -1.64 -10.42
CA SER A 657 29.72 -0.72 -9.79
C SER A 657 28.47 -1.45 -9.33
N ARG A 658 28.26 -1.50 -8.01
CA ARG A 658 27.01 -2.03 -7.44
C ARG A 658 25.81 -1.16 -7.85
N GLN A 659 25.99 0.18 -7.86
CA GLN A 659 24.93 1.10 -8.26
C GLN A 659 24.47 0.86 -9.69
N LEU A 660 25.41 0.70 -10.64
CA LEU A 660 25.07 0.41 -12.03
C LEU A 660 24.29 -0.90 -12.17
N ILE A 661 24.65 -1.92 -11.42
CA ILE A 661 23.93 -3.22 -11.41
C ILE A 661 22.51 -3.07 -10.88
N ASP A 662 22.30 -2.31 -9.80
CA ASP A 662 20.98 -2.03 -9.25
C ASP A 662 20.13 -1.21 -10.25
N ASP A 663 20.72 -0.21 -10.91
CA ASP A 663 20.05 0.62 -11.92
C ASP A 663 19.61 -0.22 -13.14
N VAL A 664 20.48 -1.07 -13.65
CA VAL A 664 20.18 -1.97 -14.79
C VAL A 664 19.09 -2.97 -14.39
N SER A 665 19.14 -3.52 -13.18
CA SER A 665 18.09 -4.40 -12.65
C SER A 665 16.72 -3.73 -12.66
N ARG A 666 16.67 -2.45 -12.27
CA ARG A 666 15.43 -1.67 -12.26
C ARG A 666 14.92 -1.35 -13.67
N LEU A 667 15.81 -1.00 -14.61
CA LEU A 667 15.43 -0.82 -16.01
C LEU A 667 14.83 -2.09 -16.62
N LEU A 668 15.35 -3.27 -16.26
CA LEU A 668 14.80 -4.55 -16.70
C LEU A 668 13.41 -4.82 -16.12
N LEU A 669 13.11 -4.33 -14.92
CA LEU A 669 11.76 -4.41 -14.34
C LEU A 669 10.71 -3.62 -15.15
N ARG A 670 11.11 -2.60 -15.95
CA ARG A 670 10.22 -1.93 -16.92
C ARG A 670 9.70 -2.90 -18.00
N PHE A 671 10.41 -3.98 -18.23
CA PHE A 671 10.05 -5.08 -19.15
C PHE A 671 9.47 -6.29 -18.39
N GLY A 672 9.29 -6.20 -17.07
CA GLY A 672 8.86 -7.32 -16.25
C GLY A 672 9.88 -8.46 -16.22
N ILE A 673 11.16 -8.15 -16.36
CA ILE A 673 12.26 -9.12 -16.31
C ILE A 673 12.87 -9.08 -14.92
N SER A 674 12.74 -10.18 -14.19
CA SER A 674 13.33 -10.34 -12.86
C SER A 674 14.79 -10.75 -12.94
N THR A 675 15.61 -10.24 -12.03
CA THR A 675 17.05 -10.45 -12.05
C THR A 675 17.57 -10.93 -10.71
N ARG A 676 18.74 -11.56 -10.75
CA ARG A 676 19.46 -12.00 -9.56
C ARG A 676 20.84 -11.39 -9.52
N ILE A 677 21.11 -10.61 -8.48
CA ILE A 677 22.41 -9.96 -8.27
C ILE A 677 23.28 -10.86 -7.40
N ARG A 678 24.52 -11.09 -7.85
CA ARG A 678 25.52 -11.87 -7.11
C ARG A 678 26.80 -11.06 -6.97
N ARG A 679 27.40 -11.10 -5.80
CA ARG A 679 28.73 -10.59 -5.56
C ARG A 679 29.74 -11.70 -5.85
N VAL A 680 30.64 -11.46 -6.78
CA VAL A 680 31.72 -12.38 -7.16
C VAL A 680 33.02 -11.85 -6.56
N PRO A 681 33.61 -12.56 -5.57
CA PRO A 681 34.88 -12.16 -5.02
C PRO A 681 35.99 -12.33 -6.07
N VAL A 682 36.87 -11.36 -6.20
CA VAL A 682 38.05 -11.40 -7.07
C VAL A 682 39.29 -11.54 -6.20
N LYS A 683 40.26 -12.35 -6.60
CA LYS A 683 41.47 -12.61 -5.81
C LYS A 683 42.29 -11.35 -5.52
N THR A 684 42.37 -10.44 -6.49
CA THR A 684 43.03 -9.15 -6.35
C THR A 684 42.15 -8.06 -6.94
N GLY A 685 41.81 -7.03 -6.16
CA GLY A 685 41.01 -5.90 -6.63
C GLY A 685 39.64 -5.78 -5.95
N ARG A 686 38.75 -5.00 -6.56
CA ARG A 686 37.39 -4.77 -6.06
C ARG A 686 36.48 -5.94 -6.44
N PRO A 687 35.44 -6.24 -5.62
CA PRO A 687 34.48 -7.27 -5.97
C PRO A 687 33.75 -6.89 -7.26
N GLN A 688 33.43 -7.90 -8.06
CA GLN A 688 32.56 -7.76 -9.22
C GLN A 688 31.15 -8.15 -8.85
N TYR A 689 30.17 -7.51 -9.46
CA TYR A 689 28.75 -7.86 -9.32
C TYR A 689 28.25 -8.38 -10.66
N THR A 690 27.46 -9.45 -10.62
CA THR A 690 26.78 -9.99 -11.81
C THR A 690 25.28 -9.89 -11.63
N LEU A 691 24.61 -9.48 -12.68
CA LEU A 691 23.16 -9.41 -12.81
C LEU A 691 22.73 -10.54 -13.75
N ASP A 692 22.19 -11.62 -13.22
CA ASP A 692 21.76 -12.78 -13.98
C ASP A 692 20.27 -12.71 -14.31
N ILE A 693 19.89 -12.95 -15.57
CA ILE A 693 18.52 -13.16 -16.00
C ILE A 693 18.26 -14.66 -16.02
N SER A 694 17.39 -15.13 -15.12
CA SER A 694 17.15 -16.55 -14.87
C SER A 694 15.71 -16.91 -15.22
N GLY A 695 15.53 -18.12 -15.75
CA GLY A 695 14.23 -18.62 -16.17
C GLY A 695 13.95 -18.36 -17.65
N ARG A 696 13.28 -19.35 -18.27
CA ARG A 696 13.00 -19.35 -19.70
C ARG A 696 12.19 -18.12 -20.13
N ASP A 697 11.16 -17.77 -19.40
CA ASP A 697 10.24 -16.72 -19.80
C ASP A 697 10.87 -15.33 -19.74
N ASP A 698 11.68 -15.04 -18.69
CA ASP A 698 12.42 -13.78 -18.58
C ASP A 698 13.56 -13.71 -19.61
N GLN A 699 14.23 -14.84 -19.89
CA GLN A 699 15.24 -14.91 -20.97
C GLN A 699 14.61 -14.71 -22.35
N LEU A 700 13.45 -15.34 -22.63
CA LEU A 700 12.72 -15.13 -23.89
C LEU A 700 12.27 -13.68 -24.04
N ARG A 701 11.77 -13.07 -22.95
CA ARG A 701 11.37 -11.65 -22.96
C ARG A 701 12.57 -10.75 -23.26
N PHE A 702 13.71 -10.97 -22.60
CA PHE A 702 14.93 -10.22 -22.87
C PHE A 702 15.35 -10.35 -24.34
N LEU A 703 15.41 -11.58 -24.87
CA LEU A 703 15.86 -11.83 -26.24
C LEU A 703 14.93 -11.23 -27.30
N ARG A 704 13.60 -11.23 -27.05
CA ARG A 704 12.61 -10.70 -27.99
C ARG A 704 12.45 -9.19 -27.91
N GLU A 705 12.44 -8.64 -26.69
CA GLU A 705 12.12 -7.22 -26.50
C GLU A 705 13.40 -6.35 -26.48
N ILE A 706 14.51 -6.83 -25.98
CA ILE A 706 15.75 -6.06 -25.82
C ILE A 706 16.83 -6.51 -26.82
N GLY A 707 17.22 -7.77 -26.75
CA GLY A 707 18.31 -8.30 -27.55
C GLY A 707 19.67 -7.69 -27.22
N VAL A 708 20.66 -7.88 -28.09
CA VAL A 708 22.01 -7.32 -27.91
C VAL A 708 22.55 -6.84 -29.25
N HIS A 709 23.21 -5.67 -29.28
CA HIS A 709 23.87 -5.12 -30.46
C HIS A 709 25.17 -5.87 -30.80
N GLY A 710 25.59 -5.82 -32.08
CA GLY A 710 26.86 -6.30 -32.56
C GLY A 710 27.04 -7.83 -32.62
N ALA A 711 28.24 -8.31 -32.55
CA ALA A 711 28.58 -9.72 -32.72
C ALA A 711 27.88 -10.67 -31.75
N ARG A 712 27.44 -10.19 -30.58
CA ARG A 712 26.72 -11.01 -29.60
C ARG A 712 25.27 -11.31 -30.02
N ALA A 713 24.71 -10.62 -31.02
CA ALA A 713 23.38 -10.88 -31.58
C ALA A 713 23.24 -12.32 -32.13
N VAL A 714 24.31 -12.91 -32.61
CA VAL A 714 24.30 -14.32 -33.09
C VAL A 714 23.96 -15.27 -31.94
N ASN A 715 24.60 -15.13 -30.78
CA ASN A 715 24.30 -15.96 -29.62
C ASN A 715 22.85 -15.71 -29.09
N CYS A 716 22.34 -14.48 -29.21
CA CYS A 716 20.93 -14.18 -28.89
C CYS A 716 19.98 -14.96 -29.79
N ALA A 717 20.20 -14.99 -31.11
CA ALA A 717 19.35 -15.72 -32.04
C ALA A 717 19.41 -17.24 -31.78
N LEU A 718 20.60 -17.79 -31.53
CA LEU A 718 20.74 -19.21 -31.19
C LEU A 718 20.05 -19.60 -29.89
N LEU A 719 20.18 -18.77 -28.85
CA LEU A 719 19.55 -19.01 -27.56
C LEU A 719 18.04 -18.88 -27.66
N LEU A 720 17.53 -17.88 -28.40
CA LEU A 720 16.11 -17.69 -28.66
C LEU A 720 15.49 -18.94 -29.31
N ALA A 721 16.09 -19.42 -30.40
CA ALA A 721 15.63 -20.62 -31.09
C ALA A 721 15.65 -21.85 -30.18
N SER A 722 16.69 -22.02 -29.36
CA SER A 722 16.80 -23.11 -28.40
C SER A 722 15.69 -23.06 -27.32
N LEU A 723 15.37 -21.87 -26.80
CA LEU A 723 14.37 -21.71 -25.74
C LEU A 723 12.94 -21.83 -26.24
N GLU A 724 12.66 -21.43 -27.50
CA GLU A 724 11.32 -21.54 -28.07
C GLU A 724 10.82 -22.98 -28.19
N GLY A 725 11.73 -23.95 -28.43
CA GLY A 725 11.43 -25.38 -28.50
C GLY A 725 11.28 -26.09 -27.16
N GLN A 726 11.49 -25.41 -26.03
CA GLN A 726 11.52 -26.03 -24.72
C GLN A 726 10.24 -25.73 -23.89
N VAL A 727 9.86 -26.68 -23.05
CA VAL A 727 8.87 -26.43 -21.99
C VAL A 727 9.57 -25.69 -20.84
N GLY A 728 9.08 -24.51 -20.48
CA GLY A 728 9.66 -23.71 -19.40
C GLY A 728 9.61 -24.39 -18.04
N ASN A 729 10.65 -24.17 -17.21
CA ASN A 729 10.56 -24.51 -15.80
C ASN A 729 9.70 -23.45 -15.08
N PRO A 730 8.49 -23.79 -14.61
CA PRO A 730 7.55 -22.82 -14.03
C PRO A 730 7.96 -22.37 -12.62
N ASN A 731 9.12 -22.81 -12.09
CA ASN A 731 9.49 -22.61 -10.69
C ASN A 731 10.32 -21.35 -10.42
N VAL A 732 10.36 -20.38 -11.36
CA VAL A 732 11.12 -19.13 -11.19
C VAL A 732 10.29 -18.06 -10.47
N ASP A 733 9.07 -17.81 -10.94
CA ASP A 733 8.11 -16.89 -10.30
C ASP A 733 6.98 -17.72 -9.68
N THR A 734 7.15 -18.06 -8.40
CA THR A 734 6.24 -18.96 -7.70
C THR A 734 5.54 -18.24 -6.54
N ILE A 735 4.28 -18.58 -6.37
CA ILE A 735 3.47 -18.16 -5.22
C ILE A 735 3.84 -19.05 -4.02
N PRO A 736 3.95 -18.50 -2.81
CA PRO A 736 4.21 -19.27 -1.60
C PRO A 736 3.26 -20.44 -1.36
N THR A 737 3.72 -21.46 -0.64
CA THR A 737 2.95 -22.70 -0.39
C THR A 737 1.70 -22.47 0.44
N GLU A 738 1.63 -21.38 1.16
CA GLU A 738 0.51 -20.89 1.97
C GLU A 738 -0.78 -20.74 1.15
N VAL A 739 -0.65 -20.47 -0.15
CA VAL A 739 -1.80 -20.43 -1.08
C VAL A 739 -2.60 -21.73 -1.09
N TRP A 740 -1.95 -22.87 -0.83
CA TRP A 740 -2.63 -24.16 -0.85
C TRP A 740 -3.58 -24.38 0.32
N SER A 741 -3.41 -23.68 1.46
CA SER A 741 -4.42 -23.70 2.53
C SER A 741 -5.70 -23.03 2.04
N ARG A 742 -5.60 -21.86 1.43
CA ARG A 742 -6.75 -21.13 0.85
C ARG A 742 -7.45 -21.94 -0.23
N VAL A 743 -6.68 -22.60 -1.13
CA VAL A 743 -7.26 -23.50 -2.16
C VAL A 743 -8.04 -24.63 -1.52
N ARG A 744 -7.53 -25.25 -0.44
CA ARG A 744 -8.23 -26.33 0.27
C ARG A 744 -9.52 -25.84 0.95
N ASP A 745 -9.50 -24.64 1.50
CA ASP A 745 -10.67 -24.02 2.12
C ASP A 745 -11.77 -23.82 1.05
N VAL A 746 -11.43 -23.27 -0.11
CA VAL A 746 -12.35 -23.10 -1.25
C VAL A 746 -12.88 -24.45 -1.76
N LEU A 747 -12.03 -25.48 -1.83
CA LEU A 747 -12.49 -26.85 -2.22
C LEU A 747 -13.48 -27.41 -1.22
N THR A 748 -13.25 -27.20 0.07
CA THR A 748 -14.15 -27.65 1.15
C THR A 748 -15.50 -26.94 1.05
N ASP A 749 -15.48 -25.61 0.86
CA ASP A 749 -16.70 -24.79 0.73
C ASP A 749 -17.56 -25.19 -0.47
N ARG A 750 -16.92 -25.61 -1.56
CA ARG A 750 -17.60 -26.08 -2.77
C ARG A 750 -17.97 -27.57 -2.76
N GLY A 751 -17.64 -28.30 -1.70
CA GLY A 751 -17.83 -29.74 -1.63
C GLY A 751 -17.05 -30.53 -2.69
N MET A 752 -15.99 -29.90 -3.28
CA MET A 752 -15.17 -30.54 -4.31
C MET A 752 -14.06 -31.37 -3.69
N THR A 753 -14.03 -32.66 -4.04
CA THR A 753 -12.97 -33.57 -3.56
C THR A 753 -11.62 -33.24 -4.26
N HIS A 754 -10.51 -33.53 -3.59
CA HIS A 754 -9.17 -33.39 -4.18
C HIS A 754 -8.97 -34.18 -5.48
N ARG A 755 -9.68 -35.29 -5.68
CA ARG A 755 -9.64 -36.07 -6.93
C ARG A 755 -10.37 -35.39 -8.05
N GLN A 756 -11.54 -34.81 -7.78
CA GLN A 756 -12.30 -34.01 -8.77
C GLN A 756 -11.52 -32.78 -9.17
N PHE A 757 -10.91 -32.09 -8.20
CA PHE A 757 -10.04 -30.95 -8.48
C PHE A 757 -8.84 -31.34 -9.35
N ALA A 758 -8.13 -32.44 -9.05
CA ALA A 758 -7.02 -32.93 -9.87
C ALA A 758 -7.47 -33.23 -11.30
N ALA A 759 -8.64 -33.87 -11.46
CA ALA A 759 -9.23 -34.14 -12.78
C ALA A 759 -9.56 -32.84 -13.55
N ALA A 760 -10.17 -31.84 -12.89
CA ALA A 760 -10.46 -30.52 -13.48
C ALA A 760 -9.19 -29.77 -13.89
N MET A 761 -8.11 -29.95 -13.15
CA MET A 761 -6.78 -29.42 -13.46
C MET A 761 -6.05 -30.20 -14.57
N ASN A 762 -6.65 -31.21 -15.16
CA ASN A 762 -6.01 -32.16 -16.10
C ASN A 762 -4.69 -32.74 -15.54
N SER A 763 -4.65 -33.05 -14.25
CA SER A 763 -3.49 -33.56 -13.55
C SER A 763 -3.80 -34.89 -12.83
N GLN A 764 -2.79 -35.75 -12.69
CA GLN A 764 -2.95 -36.95 -11.87
C GLN A 764 -2.99 -36.60 -10.38
N PHE A 765 -3.90 -37.23 -9.66
CA PHE A 765 -3.98 -37.04 -8.21
C PHE A 765 -2.77 -37.71 -7.52
N SER A 766 -1.90 -36.90 -6.93
CA SER A 766 -0.66 -37.38 -6.25
C SER A 766 -0.77 -37.32 -4.72
N GLY A 767 -1.98 -37.35 -4.17
CA GLY A 767 -2.20 -37.26 -2.72
C GLY A 767 -1.68 -35.95 -2.12
N GLY A 768 -1.10 -36.02 -0.92
CA GLY A 768 -0.55 -34.83 -0.23
C GLY A 768 0.65 -34.18 -0.92
N ALA A 769 1.28 -34.85 -1.89
CA ALA A 769 2.38 -34.26 -2.66
C ALA A 769 1.94 -33.06 -3.54
N MET A 770 0.66 -33.02 -3.91
CA MET A 770 0.07 -31.92 -4.69
C MET A 770 0.23 -30.55 -4.03
N TRP A 771 0.31 -30.50 -2.71
CA TRP A 771 0.32 -29.30 -1.88
C TRP A 771 1.71 -28.92 -1.31
N LYS A 772 2.75 -29.74 -1.58
CA LYS A 772 4.07 -29.58 -0.95
C LYS A 772 4.95 -28.50 -1.59
N HIS A 773 4.67 -28.13 -2.83
CA HIS A 773 5.54 -27.23 -3.58
C HIS A 773 4.83 -25.92 -3.89
N ALA A 774 5.61 -24.83 -3.92
CA ALA A 774 5.14 -23.52 -4.35
C ALA A 774 4.53 -23.60 -5.77
N SER A 775 3.41 -22.93 -5.98
CA SER A 775 2.73 -22.93 -7.28
C SER A 775 3.38 -21.94 -8.23
N SER A 776 3.52 -22.29 -9.51
CA SER A 776 3.78 -21.24 -10.52
C SER A 776 2.53 -20.39 -10.70
N ARG A 777 2.70 -19.14 -11.17
CA ARG A 777 1.57 -18.25 -11.45
C ARG A 777 0.61 -18.82 -12.48
N GLN A 778 1.14 -19.40 -13.54
CA GLN A 778 0.32 -20.06 -14.57
C GLN A 778 -0.53 -21.19 -13.98
N ARG A 779 0.06 -21.99 -13.10
CA ARG A 779 -0.69 -23.05 -12.42
C ARG A 779 -1.75 -22.47 -11.48
N LEU A 780 -1.44 -21.39 -10.75
CA LEU A 780 -2.40 -20.74 -9.87
C LEU A 780 -3.51 -20.06 -10.67
N ALA A 781 -3.21 -19.43 -11.80
CA ALA A 781 -4.22 -18.88 -12.71
C ALA A 781 -5.18 -19.99 -13.20
N ARG A 782 -4.65 -21.17 -13.54
CA ARG A 782 -5.48 -22.31 -13.90
C ARG A 782 -6.33 -22.82 -12.72
N VAL A 783 -5.79 -22.80 -11.50
CA VAL A 783 -6.55 -23.10 -10.28
C VAL A 783 -7.69 -22.09 -10.09
N ALA A 784 -7.40 -20.80 -10.26
CA ALA A 784 -8.39 -19.75 -10.19
C ALA A 784 -9.51 -19.92 -11.22
N GLU A 785 -9.16 -20.26 -12.46
CA GLU A 785 -10.12 -20.56 -13.53
C GLU A 785 -11.01 -21.76 -13.19
N VAL A 786 -10.41 -22.87 -12.75
CA VAL A 786 -11.13 -24.11 -12.38
C VAL A 786 -12.05 -23.88 -11.18
N LEU A 787 -11.60 -23.11 -10.21
CA LEU A 787 -12.37 -22.78 -9.02
C LEU A 787 -13.28 -21.55 -9.21
N GLY A 788 -13.15 -20.76 -10.28
CA GLY A 788 -13.86 -19.50 -10.45
C GLY A 788 -13.63 -18.54 -9.26
N ASP A 789 -12.40 -18.45 -8.77
CA ASP A 789 -12.05 -17.74 -7.54
C ASP A 789 -11.21 -16.51 -7.87
N ALA A 790 -11.78 -15.31 -7.63
CA ALA A 790 -11.14 -14.04 -7.95
C ALA A 790 -9.92 -13.74 -7.09
N ASP A 791 -9.88 -14.18 -5.82
CA ASP A 791 -8.74 -13.97 -4.94
C ASP A 791 -7.51 -14.76 -5.42
N MET A 792 -7.73 -16.00 -5.85
CA MET A 792 -6.66 -16.82 -6.47
C MET A 792 -6.14 -16.19 -7.76
N GLU A 793 -7.02 -15.59 -8.56
CA GLU A 793 -6.62 -14.89 -9.79
C GLU A 793 -5.80 -13.65 -9.46
N LEU A 794 -6.18 -12.86 -8.46
CA LEU A 794 -5.40 -11.71 -7.98
C LEU A 794 -4.00 -12.15 -7.54
N HIS A 795 -3.88 -13.24 -6.79
CA HIS A 795 -2.59 -13.79 -6.41
C HIS A 795 -1.74 -14.26 -7.60
N ALA A 796 -2.38 -14.76 -8.65
CA ALA A 796 -1.70 -15.16 -9.88
C ALA A 796 -1.23 -13.96 -10.73
N THR A 797 -1.91 -12.82 -10.65
CA THR A 797 -1.73 -11.67 -11.57
C THR A 797 -1.16 -10.41 -10.94
N ASN A 798 -0.97 -10.34 -9.61
CA ASN A 798 -0.45 -9.15 -8.91
C ASN A 798 0.98 -8.77 -9.33
N ASP A 799 1.42 -7.59 -8.88
CA ASP A 799 2.69 -6.99 -9.26
C ASP A 799 3.85 -7.33 -8.30
N ILE A 800 3.64 -8.32 -7.41
CA ILE A 800 4.59 -8.73 -6.39
C ILE A 800 5.28 -10.02 -6.79
N PHE A 801 6.61 -10.03 -6.72
CA PHE A 801 7.43 -11.23 -6.73
C PHE A 801 7.76 -11.65 -5.29
N TRP A 802 7.63 -12.93 -4.96
CA TRP A 802 7.88 -13.45 -3.61
C TRP A 802 9.32 -13.91 -3.47
N ASP A 803 10.17 -13.05 -2.91
CA ASP A 803 11.59 -13.31 -2.75
C ASP A 803 11.94 -13.82 -1.35
N ARG A 804 12.92 -14.70 -1.25
CA ARG A 804 13.27 -15.37 -0.01
C ARG A 804 14.34 -14.62 0.76
N ILE A 805 14.14 -14.45 2.07
CA ILE A 805 15.16 -13.93 2.99
C ILE A 805 16.30 -14.95 3.12
N VAL A 806 17.53 -14.51 2.89
CA VAL A 806 18.74 -15.33 3.00
C VAL A 806 19.60 -14.96 4.21
N ALA A 807 19.50 -13.73 4.70
CA ALA A 807 20.20 -13.28 5.90
C ALA A 807 19.47 -12.10 6.54
N ILE A 808 19.55 -12.02 7.88
CA ILE A 808 19.18 -10.87 8.71
C ILE A 808 20.38 -10.63 9.62
N GLU A 809 21.09 -9.51 9.42
CA GLU A 809 22.37 -9.23 10.11
C GLU A 809 22.20 -7.98 11.00
N PRO A 810 22.54 -8.01 12.28
CA PRO A 810 22.49 -6.82 13.13
C PRO A 810 23.57 -5.82 12.71
N LEU A 811 23.22 -4.53 12.65
CA LEU A 811 24.11 -3.44 12.29
C LEU A 811 24.39 -2.48 13.45
N GLY A 812 23.72 -2.68 14.60
CA GLY A 812 23.80 -1.80 15.76
C GLY A 812 22.96 -0.52 15.61
N MET A 813 23.26 0.46 16.46
CA MET A 813 22.51 1.72 16.58
C MET A 813 22.82 2.66 15.41
N ARG A 814 21.79 3.02 14.63
CA ARG A 814 21.88 3.97 13.51
C ARG A 814 20.78 5.01 13.58
N ASP A 815 21.02 6.17 12.96
CA ASP A 815 19.97 7.16 12.73
C ASP A 815 18.98 6.60 11.72
N VAL A 816 17.69 6.70 12.05
CA VAL A 816 16.62 6.11 11.27
C VAL A 816 15.53 7.14 10.97
N PHE A 817 14.86 6.91 9.86
CA PHE A 817 13.89 7.82 9.27
C PHE A 817 12.60 7.07 8.97
N ASP A 818 11.51 7.81 8.94
CA ASP A 818 10.21 7.31 8.48
C ASP A 818 9.61 8.30 7.49
N ALA A 819 8.63 7.84 6.73
CA ALA A 819 7.96 8.63 5.70
C ALA A 819 6.45 8.46 5.81
N THR A 820 5.70 9.48 5.39
CA THR A 820 4.24 9.43 5.37
C THR A 820 3.74 9.29 3.94
N VAL A 821 3.02 8.21 3.63
CA VAL A 821 2.37 7.98 2.32
C VAL A 821 0.85 7.91 2.51
N LEU A 822 0.12 8.75 1.77
CA LEU A 822 -1.32 8.88 1.90
C LEU A 822 -2.06 7.69 1.25
N GLY A 823 -3.13 7.27 1.88
CA GLY A 823 -4.10 6.30 1.35
C GLY A 823 -3.71 4.85 1.59
N THR A 824 -2.69 4.35 0.91
CA THR A 824 -2.29 2.92 1.00
C THR A 824 -1.31 2.61 2.12
N HIS A 825 -0.72 3.63 2.76
CA HIS A 825 0.23 3.49 3.88
C HIS A 825 1.42 2.58 3.61
N ASN A 826 1.79 2.39 2.35
CA ASN A 826 2.93 1.58 1.94
C ASN A 826 3.68 2.25 0.79
N PHE A 827 4.90 1.82 0.55
CA PHE A 827 5.73 2.26 -0.57
C PHE A 827 6.81 1.21 -0.88
N ILE A 828 7.50 1.41 -2.01
CA ILE A 828 8.56 0.50 -2.43
C ILE A 828 9.91 1.10 -2.07
N ALA A 829 10.61 0.43 -1.14
CA ALA A 829 11.95 0.78 -0.66
C ALA A 829 12.99 -0.23 -1.15
N ASN A 830 14.02 0.20 -1.88
CA ASN A 830 15.03 -0.68 -2.51
C ASN A 830 14.40 -1.80 -3.35
N GLY A 831 13.22 -1.58 -3.94
CA GLY A 831 12.45 -2.58 -4.67
C GLY A 831 11.72 -3.60 -3.79
N ILE A 832 11.62 -3.38 -2.48
CA ILE A 832 10.93 -4.21 -1.49
C ILE A 832 9.69 -3.47 -1.01
N ALA A 833 8.56 -4.16 -0.85
CA ALA A 833 7.33 -3.59 -0.32
C ALA A 833 7.46 -3.36 1.20
N THR A 834 7.23 -2.12 1.64
CA THR A 834 7.34 -1.65 3.03
C THR A 834 6.10 -0.87 3.44
N HIS A 835 5.82 -0.81 4.74
CA HIS A 835 4.64 -0.13 5.28
C HIS A 835 5.05 0.99 6.25
N ASN A 836 4.24 2.04 6.33
CA ASN A 836 4.45 3.20 7.20
C ASN A 836 3.37 3.36 8.31
N SER A 837 3.43 4.42 9.13
CA SER A 837 2.88 4.52 10.49
C SER A 837 1.44 5.08 10.64
N ILE A 838 0.89 4.95 11.85
CA ILE A 838 -0.52 5.07 12.29
C ILE A 838 -1.02 6.51 12.54
N GLU A 839 -0.17 7.47 13.00
CA GLU A 839 -0.61 8.83 13.38
C GLU A 839 -1.12 9.67 12.22
N GLN A 840 -1.20 9.10 11.03
CA GLN A 840 -1.57 9.80 9.80
C GLN A 840 -3.05 10.17 9.77
N ASP A 841 -3.92 9.39 10.40
CA ASP A 841 -5.36 9.61 10.38
C ASP A 841 -5.81 10.71 11.34
N ALA A 842 -4.99 11.06 12.36
CA ALA A 842 -5.30 12.12 13.32
C ALA A 842 -5.17 13.52 12.69
N ASP A 843 -6.14 14.38 12.96
CA ASP A 843 -6.10 15.80 12.58
C ASP A 843 -5.32 16.64 13.59
N VAL A 844 -5.44 16.26 14.88
CA VAL A 844 -4.72 16.90 15.99
C VAL A 844 -4.07 15.81 16.83
N VAL A 845 -2.83 16.04 17.27
CA VAL A 845 -2.12 15.19 18.23
C VAL A 845 -1.63 16.06 19.38
N ILE A 846 -2.09 15.74 20.59
CA ILE A 846 -1.73 16.38 21.84
C ILE A 846 -0.87 15.41 22.65
N LEU A 847 0.39 15.78 22.91
CA LEU A 847 1.30 15.01 23.73
C LEU A 847 1.37 15.59 25.13
N LEU A 848 1.15 14.75 26.14
CA LEU A 848 1.24 15.19 27.54
C LEU A 848 2.64 15.02 28.07
N HIS A 849 3.15 16.08 28.72
CA HIS A 849 4.44 16.09 29.42
C HIS A 849 4.30 16.73 30.79
N ARG A 850 5.03 16.17 31.76
CA ARG A 850 5.14 16.72 33.12
C ARG A 850 6.57 16.52 33.60
N ASP A 851 7.25 17.60 33.95
CA ASP A 851 8.62 17.57 34.45
C ASP A 851 8.71 16.88 35.83
N ASP A 852 7.75 17.16 36.73
CA ASP A 852 7.69 16.60 38.10
C ASP A 852 7.46 15.06 38.13
N TYR A 853 7.03 14.46 37.03
CA TYR A 853 6.93 13.02 36.90
C TYR A 853 8.31 12.36 36.77
N TYR A 854 9.25 13.02 36.12
CA TYR A 854 10.60 12.52 35.85
C TYR A 854 11.60 13.05 36.88
N ASP A 855 11.41 14.29 37.36
CA ASP A 855 12.23 14.96 38.38
C ASP A 855 11.33 15.62 39.43
N LYS A 856 11.30 15.04 40.62
CA LYS A 856 10.47 15.53 41.73
C LYS A 856 10.90 16.89 42.30
N GLU A 857 12.14 17.29 42.02
CA GLU A 857 12.69 18.59 42.41
C GLU A 857 12.59 19.65 41.30
N SER A 858 11.88 19.34 40.22
CA SER A 858 11.69 20.28 39.12
C SER A 858 11.07 21.60 39.63
N PRO A 859 11.57 22.75 39.18
CA PRO A 859 10.97 24.06 39.48
C PRO A 859 9.55 24.21 38.85
N ARG A 860 9.18 23.33 37.92
CA ARG A 860 7.87 23.28 37.31
C ARG A 860 6.92 22.22 37.91
N ALA A 861 7.12 21.92 39.18
CA ALA A 861 6.26 20.98 39.91
C ALA A 861 4.81 21.46 39.94
N GLY A 862 3.86 20.59 39.59
CA GLY A 862 2.44 20.94 39.49
C GLY A 862 2.03 21.54 38.12
N GLU A 863 2.95 21.66 37.17
CA GLU A 863 2.63 22.05 35.80
C GLU A 863 2.57 20.83 34.87
N ALA A 864 1.79 20.95 33.82
CA ALA A 864 1.75 20.02 32.69
C ALA A 864 1.71 20.74 31.35
N ASP A 865 2.43 20.22 30.40
CA ASP A 865 2.43 20.73 29.03
C ASP A 865 1.51 19.88 28.15
N PHE A 866 0.54 20.52 27.52
CA PHE A 866 -0.23 19.97 26.40
C PHE A 866 0.45 20.42 25.12
N ILE A 867 1.31 19.56 24.57
CA ILE A 867 2.08 19.83 23.35
C ILE A 867 1.24 19.46 22.15
N VAL A 868 0.71 20.44 21.41
CA VAL A 868 0.02 20.22 20.14
C VAL A 868 1.10 19.93 19.08
N ALA A 869 1.47 18.66 18.96
CA ALA A 869 2.56 18.21 18.09
C ALA A 869 2.14 18.08 16.62
N LYS A 870 0.84 17.99 16.35
CA LYS A 870 0.24 17.99 15.00
C LYS A 870 -1.08 18.75 15.01
N HIS A 871 -1.27 19.62 14.04
CA HIS A 871 -2.52 20.29 13.77
C HIS A 871 -2.67 20.49 12.26
N ARG A 872 -3.62 19.79 11.61
CA ARG A 872 -3.77 19.84 10.15
C ARG A 872 -4.20 21.20 9.64
N ASN A 873 -5.04 21.91 10.40
CA ASN A 873 -5.70 23.13 9.97
C ASN A 873 -5.16 24.38 10.67
N GLY A 874 -4.08 24.27 11.44
CA GLY A 874 -3.56 25.40 12.20
C GLY A 874 -2.13 25.22 12.72
N PRO A 875 -1.64 26.15 13.53
CA PRO A 875 -0.30 26.11 14.11
C PRO A 875 -0.17 25.02 15.17
N THR A 876 1.06 24.63 15.47
CA THR A 876 1.45 23.77 16.58
C THR A 876 2.08 24.60 17.66
N ASP A 877 1.72 24.37 18.93
CA ASP A 877 2.26 25.10 20.08
C ASP A 877 2.17 24.22 21.35
N THR A 878 2.68 24.72 22.45
CA THR A 878 2.63 24.09 23.78
C THR A 878 1.80 24.95 24.72
N VAL A 879 0.73 24.38 25.26
CA VAL A 879 -0.13 25.01 26.26
C VAL A 879 0.23 24.43 27.62
N THR A 880 0.66 25.29 28.58
CA THR A 880 0.97 24.89 29.95
C THR A 880 -0.27 25.04 30.84
N VAL A 881 -0.59 24.00 31.60
CA VAL A 881 -1.75 23.92 32.50
C VAL A 881 -1.32 23.48 33.88
N ALA A 882 -2.09 23.81 34.91
CA ALA A 882 -1.85 23.35 36.26
C ALA A 882 -2.39 21.90 36.46
N ALA A 883 -1.51 21.00 36.94
CA ALA A 883 -1.82 19.59 37.16
C ALA A 883 -2.28 19.36 38.61
N GLN A 884 -3.58 19.29 38.86
CA GLN A 884 -4.15 18.97 40.17
C GLN A 884 -4.60 17.50 40.24
N LEU A 885 -3.67 16.57 40.02
CA LEU A 885 -4.00 15.14 39.89
C LEU A 885 -4.54 14.49 41.17
N HIS A 886 -4.30 15.06 42.34
CA HIS A 886 -4.93 14.66 43.60
C HIS A 886 -6.45 14.91 43.58
N LEU A 887 -6.89 15.87 42.77
CA LEU A 887 -8.30 16.15 42.47
C LEU A 887 -8.73 15.59 41.10
N SER A 888 -7.95 14.74 40.47
CA SER A 888 -8.20 14.13 39.14
C SER A 888 -8.55 15.16 38.07
N ARG A 889 -7.82 16.29 37.98
CA ARG A 889 -8.09 17.33 36.97
C ARG A 889 -6.86 18.13 36.58
N PHE A 890 -6.94 18.73 35.40
CA PHE A 890 -6.10 19.85 34.98
C PHE A 890 -6.95 21.14 34.96
N VAL A 891 -6.32 22.30 35.11
CA VAL A 891 -6.95 23.62 35.05
C VAL A 891 -6.02 24.61 34.36
N ASP A 892 -6.58 25.70 33.82
CA ASP A 892 -5.77 26.79 33.28
C ASP A 892 -4.83 27.33 34.35
N MET A 893 -3.63 27.78 33.95
CA MET A 893 -2.74 28.51 34.80
C MET A 893 -3.39 29.83 35.21
N ALA A 894 -3.33 30.20 36.49
CA ALA A 894 -3.71 31.53 36.91
C ALA A 894 -2.70 32.53 36.33
N ILE A 895 -3.13 33.42 35.46
CA ILE A 895 -2.33 34.52 34.94
C ILE A 895 -2.25 35.58 36.04
#